data_b73285c08d32b3f4a6efb71a1ff81306
#
_entry.id   b73285c08d32b3f4a6efb71a1ff81306
#
_cell.length_a   1.000
_cell.length_b   1.000
_cell.length_c   1.000
_cell.angle_alpha   90.00
_cell.angle_beta   90.00
_cell.angle_gamma   90.00
#
_symmetry.space_group_name_H-M   'P 1'
#
loop_
_entity.id
_entity.type
_entity.pdbx_description
1 polymer ?
#
loop_
_entity_poly.entity_id
_entity_poly.type
_entity_poly.pdbx_seq_one_letter_code
_entity_poly.pdbx_strand_id
1 'polypeptide(L)'
;MIPLREHQVDQKLSFRKWVGFSATSSVPPQGARATIVSATGSGKTITAAACALDSFPGGRILVTVPTLDLLAQTAQAWRKVGHRAPMIAVCSLENDPVLNELRVRTTTNPIQLALWAASGPVVVFATYASLVDREDIDATEGKVRGPLEAALAGGERLYGQQMAGFDLAIVDEAHGTAGDLGRPWAAIHDNARIPADFRLYLTATPRILAAARPQKGTGGQEAEIASMADDPDGTYGAWLAELGLSEAIERGILAGFEIDVLEIRDPSPVLGESEEAQRGRRLALLQAALLEHAAAYNLRTVMTFHQKVEEAAAFAEKLPETAAELYATDASDADLAAAAKLPRSSIDAEFYELENRRHVPPDRVWSAWLCGDHLVTERREVLRQFANGINATNRRVHRAFLASVRVLGEGVDITGERGVEAICFADTRGSQVEIVQNIGRALRLNKDGSTKIARIIVPVFLDPGEDPKDMVASASYKPLVAVLQGLRSHDERLVEQLASRALTHGQHKVHLRRDEDGQIVGAGGEGEDQEDGTDAAAESALLHFSSPRDAATIAAFLRTRVYRPESLVWLEGYQALIRWRAENEITGLHAVPYDVEVEVGVTKNFPLGRWVHQQRKAQRTGELEDRRKTLLDTPDAGMVWEPGEEAWEAKLATLRSYRRTTGHLAPPQNAMWGENDAIVPIGQHMANLRRKGTKNGLGKDPDRAAERAAQLTAIDPDWNCPWPLDWQRHNRILADLVDADGVLPHIAPGVVFDGDDVGRWLQQQKQPATWTRLLPEQQERLTALGLQPDQAPPPAPATSRGTKGPSKAQQAFQRGLAALTQWVEREGTHRPVPRSHREEITVDGEAEPVTVKLGVWITNNKTRRRKLTQEQLDALRELGIDWAQ
;
A
#
# COMPACT_ATOMS: atom_id res chain seq x y z
N MET A 1 -47.50 -12.57 13.39
CA MET A 1 -46.73 -12.47 12.11
C MET A 1 -45.91 -11.23 12.20
N ILE A 2 -44.60 -11.31 11.97
CA ILE A 2 -43.73 -10.17 12.04
C ILE A 2 -44.00 -9.27 10.83
N PRO A 3 -44.16 -7.93 10.99
CA PRO A 3 -44.26 -7.02 9.86
C PRO A 3 -42.91 -7.00 9.08
N LEU A 4 -43.00 -7.08 7.76
CA LEU A 4 -41.80 -6.97 6.89
C LEU A 4 -41.46 -5.50 6.71
N ARG A 5 -40.16 -5.22 6.68
CA ARG A 5 -39.63 -3.91 6.29
C ARG A 5 -39.79 -3.73 4.77
N GLU A 6 -39.75 -2.49 4.29
CA GLU A 6 -39.94 -2.14 2.88
C GLU A 6 -39.09 -2.97 1.95
N HIS A 7 -37.75 -2.97 2.16
CA HIS A 7 -36.79 -3.74 1.36
C HIS A 7 -37.07 -5.25 1.34
N GLN A 8 -37.58 -5.80 2.45
CA GLN A 8 -37.98 -7.23 2.53
C GLN A 8 -39.24 -7.51 1.68
N VAL A 9 -40.15 -6.55 1.63
CA VAL A 9 -41.33 -6.63 0.75
C VAL A 9 -40.88 -6.60 -0.71
N ASP A 10 -39.99 -5.71 -1.08
CA ASP A 10 -39.45 -5.58 -2.44
C ASP A 10 -38.74 -6.85 -2.88
N GLN A 11 -37.85 -7.38 -2.03
CA GLN A 11 -37.13 -8.64 -2.27
C GLN A 11 -38.09 -9.83 -2.43
N LYS A 12 -39.13 -9.90 -1.60
CA LYS A 12 -40.17 -10.92 -1.71
C LYS A 12 -40.95 -10.80 -3.02
N LEU A 13 -41.30 -9.60 -3.44
CA LEU A 13 -42.02 -9.37 -4.71
C LEU A 13 -41.12 -9.73 -5.92
N SER A 14 -39.85 -9.41 -5.89
CA SER A 14 -38.89 -9.80 -6.93
C SER A 14 -38.77 -11.32 -7.02
N PHE A 15 -38.66 -11.99 -5.88
CA PHE A 15 -38.64 -13.46 -5.82
C PHE A 15 -39.92 -14.07 -6.37
N ARG A 16 -41.11 -13.60 -5.95
CA ARG A 16 -42.40 -14.07 -6.44
C ARG A 16 -42.56 -13.89 -7.96
N LYS A 17 -42.14 -12.76 -8.49
CA LYS A 17 -42.11 -12.48 -9.93
C LYS A 17 -41.23 -13.48 -10.67
N TRP A 18 -40.02 -13.74 -10.15
CA TRP A 18 -39.08 -14.70 -10.73
C TRP A 18 -39.63 -16.13 -10.72
N VAL A 19 -40.22 -16.60 -9.61
CA VAL A 19 -40.88 -17.92 -9.52
C VAL A 19 -42.01 -18.00 -10.52
N GLY A 20 -42.90 -17.00 -10.63
CA GLY A 20 -43.99 -16.97 -11.57
C GLY A 20 -43.56 -17.03 -13.03
N PHE A 21 -42.50 -16.34 -13.37
CA PHE A 21 -41.88 -16.40 -14.72
C PHE A 21 -41.25 -17.77 -15.01
N SER A 22 -40.51 -18.32 -14.07
CA SER A 22 -39.85 -19.61 -14.23
C SER A 22 -40.82 -20.79 -14.26
N ALA A 23 -41.96 -20.69 -13.57
CA ALA A 23 -43.00 -21.72 -13.58
C ALA A 23 -43.77 -21.79 -14.90
N THR A 24 -43.82 -20.71 -15.68
CA THR A 24 -44.42 -20.68 -17.03
C THR A 24 -43.44 -21.16 -18.12
N SER A 25 -42.15 -21.15 -17.85
CA SER A 25 -41.10 -21.78 -18.63
C SER A 25 -40.79 -23.14 -18.01
N SER A 26 -40.52 -24.17 -18.79
CA SER A 26 -40.11 -25.47 -18.20
C SER A 26 -38.90 -25.27 -17.25
N VAL A 27 -39.06 -25.71 -15.98
CA VAL A 27 -37.92 -25.65 -15.03
C VAL A 27 -36.76 -26.46 -15.60
N PRO A 28 -35.53 -25.88 -15.69
CA PRO A 28 -34.39 -26.60 -16.19
C PRO A 28 -34.11 -27.87 -15.38
N PRO A 29 -33.52 -28.92 -15.97
CA PRO A 29 -33.17 -30.15 -15.23
C PRO A 29 -32.27 -29.90 -14.02
N GLN A 30 -31.42 -28.88 -14.07
CA GLN A 30 -30.55 -28.43 -12.95
C GLN A 30 -31.29 -27.59 -11.89
N GLY A 31 -32.60 -27.35 -12.04
CA GLY A 31 -33.40 -26.43 -11.24
C GLY A 31 -33.17 -24.96 -11.59
N ALA A 32 -34.20 -24.14 -11.38
CA ALA A 32 -34.08 -22.69 -11.53
C ALA A 32 -33.30 -22.09 -10.35
N ARG A 33 -32.44 -21.11 -10.62
CA ARG A 33 -31.48 -20.56 -9.62
C ARG A 33 -31.53 -19.04 -9.62
N ALA A 34 -31.46 -18.47 -8.42
CA ALA A 34 -31.37 -17.02 -8.26
C ALA A 34 -30.74 -16.64 -6.93
N THR A 35 -30.21 -15.43 -6.86
CA THR A 35 -29.53 -14.90 -5.69
C THR A 35 -30.16 -13.61 -5.21
N ILE A 36 -30.24 -13.41 -3.90
CA ILE A 36 -30.54 -12.14 -3.25
C ILE A 36 -29.26 -11.74 -2.47
N VAL A 37 -28.67 -10.64 -2.85
CA VAL A 37 -27.55 -10.02 -2.14
C VAL A 37 -28.11 -8.98 -1.19
N SER A 38 -27.87 -9.12 0.11
CA SER A 38 -28.40 -8.18 1.10
C SER A 38 -27.48 -8.06 2.30
N ALA A 39 -27.21 -6.82 2.73
CA ALA A 39 -26.26 -6.50 3.80
C ALA A 39 -26.47 -7.36 5.05
N THR A 40 -25.38 -7.66 5.76
CA THR A 40 -25.42 -8.38 7.05
C THR A 40 -26.24 -7.57 8.06
N GLY A 41 -27.20 -8.21 8.71
CA GLY A 41 -28.07 -7.53 9.68
C GLY A 41 -29.38 -6.96 9.07
N SER A 42 -29.55 -6.96 7.75
CA SER A 42 -30.77 -6.50 7.06
C SER A 42 -32.00 -7.39 7.27
N GLY A 43 -31.82 -8.62 7.78
CA GLY A 43 -32.88 -9.58 8.04
C GLY A 43 -33.11 -10.59 6.91
N LYS A 44 -32.06 -11.01 6.20
CA LYS A 44 -32.08 -12.02 5.12
C LYS A 44 -32.95 -13.26 5.47
N THR A 45 -32.76 -13.79 6.66
CA THR A 45 -33.49 -14.99 7.13
C THR A 45 -35.00 -14.77 7.18
N ILE A 46 -35.47 -13.58 7.58
CA ILE A 46 -36.89 -13.21 7.57
C ILE A 46 -37.41 -13.07 6.12
N THR A 47 -36.59 -12.43 5.24
CA THR A 47 -36.91 -12.33 3.82
C THR A 47 -37.08 -13.72 3.20
N ALA A 48 -36.14 -14.64 3.44
CA ALA A 48 -36.17 -16.00 2.95
C ALA A 48 -37.43 -16.74 3.39
N ALA A 49 -37.76 -16.65 4.68
CA ALA A 49 -38.97 -17.25 5.23
C ALA A 49 -40.24 -16.66 4.60
N ALA A 50 -40.28 -15.35 4.38
CA ALA A 50 -41.37 -14.67 3.73
C ALA A 50 -41.53 -15.06 2.24
N CYS A 51 -40.42 -15.18 1.51
CA CYS A 51 -40.41 -15.66 0.13
C CYS A 51 -40.99 -17.09 0.03
N ALA A 52 -40.51 -17.97 0.91
CA ALA A 52 -40.95 -19.36 0.94
C ALA A 52 -42.44 -19.50 1.30
N LEU A 53 -42.91 -18.75 2.30
CA LEU A 53 -44.33 -18.78 2.72
C LEU A 53 -45.26 -18.23 1.65
N ASP A 54 -44.85 -17.18 0.95
CA ASP A 54 -45.64 -16.52 -0.09
C ASP A 54 -45.74 -17.37 -1.36
N SER A 55 -44.65 -17.94 -1.84
CA SER A 55 -44.59 -18.63 -3.13
C SER A 55 -44.81 -20.15 -3.04
N PHE A 56 -44.51 -20.75 -1.87
CA PHE A 56 -44.59 -22.20 -1.64
C PHE A 56 -45.31 -22.53 -0.31
N PRO A 57 -46.57 -22.10 -0.09
CA PRO A 57 -47.24 -22.22 1.22
C PRO A 57 -47.48 -23.67 1.67
N GLY A 58 -47.54 -24.61 0.75
CA GLY A 58 -47.68 -26.04 1.00
C GLY A 58 -46.48 -26.85 0.48
N GLY A 59 -45.37 -26.20 0.20
CA GLY A 59 -44.22 -26.80 -0.44
C GLY A 59 -43.29 -27.58 0.50
N ARG A 60 -42.42 -28.34 -0.12
CA ARG A 60 -41.29 -29.01 0.51
C ARG A 60 -40.08 -28.09 0.41
N ILE A 61 -39.62 -27.60 1.53
CA ILE A 61 -38.58 -26.55 1.56
C ILE A 61 -37.37 -27.07 2.29
N LEU A 62 -36.20 -26.92 1.66
CA LEU A 62 -34.90 -27.11 2.26
C LEU A 62 -34.30 -25.75 2.65
N VAL A 63 -33.72 -25.63 3.82
CA VAL A 63 -32.99 -24.45 4.27
C VAL A 63 -31.64 -24.91 4.78
N THR A 64 -30.57 -24.50 4.10
CA THR A 64 -29.21 -24.83 4.51
C THR A 64 -28.57 -23.63 5.19
N VAL A 65 -27.85 -23.89 6.30
CA VAL A 65 -27.16 -22.89 7.12
C VAL A 65 -25.79 -23.38 7.54
N PRO A 66 -24.80 -22.47 7.80
CA PRO A 66 -23.45 -22.89 8.13
C PRO A 66 -23.28 -23.49 9.54
N THR A 67 -24.03 -23.04 10.53
CA THR A 67 -23.80 -23.39 11.94
C THR A 67 -25.08 -23.91 12.66
N LEU A 68 -24.85 -24.65 13.76
CA LEU A 68 -25.94 -25.16 14.60
C LEU A 68 -26.72 -24.04 15.31
N ASP A 69 -26.03 -22.98 15.73
CA ASP A 69 -26.67 -21.82 16.37
C ASP A 69 -27.60 -21.09 15.42
N LEU A 70 -27.13 -20.89 14.16
CA LEU A 70 -27.96 -20.27 13.12
C LEU A 70 -29.17 -21.15 12.75
N LEU A 71 -29.01 -22.48 12.77
CA LEU A 71 -30.12 -23.38 12.49
C LEU A 71 -31.28 -23.16 13.47
N ALA A 72 -31.02 -23.12 14.77
CA ALA A 72 -32.06 -22.91 15.78
C ALA A 72 -32.71 -21.52 15.67
N GLN A 73 -31.90 -20.48 15.41
CA GLN A 73 -32.40 -19.12 15.19
C GLN A 73 -33.26 -19.03 13.92
N THR A 74 -32.82 -19.67 12.84
CA THR A 74 -33.57 -19.72 11.57
C THR A 74 -34.91 -20.40 11.75
N ALA A 75 -34.96 -21.55 12.42
CA ALA A 75 -36.22 -22.24 12.72
C ALA A 75 -37.17 -21.35 13.55
N GLN A 76 -36.65 -20.62 14.54
CA GLN A 76 -37.43 -19.67 15.32
C GLN A 76 -37.97 -18.52 14.46
N ALA A 77 -37.14 -17.95 13.59
CA ALA A 77 -37.52 -16.88 12.66
C ALA A 77 -38.66 -17.37 11.71
N TRP A 78 -38.54 -18.56 11.18
CA TRP A 78 -39.55 -19.16 10.29
C TRP A 78 -40.91 -19.35 11.00
N ARG A 79 -40.91 -19.81 12.25
CA ARG A 79 -42.14 -19.87 13.06
C ARG A 79 -42.76 -18.49 13.28
N LYS A 80 -41.92 -17.47 13.57
CA LYS A 80 -42.37 -16.09 13.78
C LYS A 80 -42.96 -15.47 12.50
N VAL A 81 -42.42 -15.81 11.31
CA VAL A 81 -43.01 -15.38 10.02
C VAL A 81 -44.34 -16.01 9.74
N GLY A 82 -44.62 -17.22 10.25
CA GLY A 82 -45.90 -17.87 10.15
C GLY A 82 -45.91 -19.28 9.54
N HIS A 83 -44.76 -19.87 9.28
CA HIS A 83 -44.67 -21.24 8.80
C HIS A 83 -45.25 -22.23 9.84
N ARG A 84 -46.22 -23.02 9.43
CA ARG A 84 -46.91 -24.01 10.28
C ARG A 84 -46.63 -25.46 9.90
N ALA A 85 -46.00 -25.70 8.74
CA ALA A 85 -45.63 -27.03 8.31
C ALA A 85 -44.72 -27.73 9.35
N PRO A 86 -44.69 -29.07 9.36
CA PRO A 86 -43.75 -29.84 10.15
C PRO A 86 -42.30 -29.38 9.86
N MET A 87 -41.51 -29.28 10.90
CA MET A 87 -40.11 -28.87 10.79
C MET A 87 -39.20 -29.99 11.27
N ILE A 88 -38.16 -30.25 10.49
CA ILE A 88 -37.16 -31.27 10.76
C ILE A 88 -35.79 -30.59 10.66
N ALA A 89 -34.87 -30.90 11.56
CA ALA A 89 -33.49 -30.41 11.49
C ALA A 89 -32.51 -31.59 11.31
N VAL A 90 -31.73 -31.53 10.26
CA VAL A 90 -30.65 -32.50 9.99
C VAL A 90 -29.39 -31.98 10.67
N CYS A 91 -29.23 -32.32 11.94
CA CYS A 91 -28.11 -31.84 12.77
C CYS A 91 -27.91 -32.72 14.00
N SER A 92 -26.80 -32.51 14.70
CA SER A 92 -26.42 -33.23 15.95
C SER A 92 -26.97 -32.59 17.23
N LEU A 93 -27.85 -31.59 17.14
CA LEU A 93 -28.46 -30.96 18.31
C LEU A 93 -29.60 -31.86 18.85
N GLU A 94 -29.27 -32.79 19.68
CA GLU A 94 -30.22 -33.58 20.41
C GLU A 94 -30.74 -32.82 21.65
N ASN A 95 -32.04 -32.76 21.85
CA ASN A 95 -32.68 -32.14 23.02
C ASN A 95 -32.42 -30.63 23.19
N ASP A 96 -32.16 -29.88 22.12
CA ASP A 96 -32.03 -28.44 22.17
C ASP A 96 -33.38 -27.79 22.64
N PRO A 97 -33.38 -26.97 23.72
CA PRO A 97 -34.58 -26.38 24.29
C PRO A 97 -35.39 -25.55 23.30
N VAL A 98 -34.70 -24.78 22.42
CA VAL A 98 -35.32 -23.90 21.42
C VAL A 98 -36.01 -24.73 20.35
N LEU A 99 -35.34 -25.76 19.84
CA LEU A 99 -35.91 -26.64 18.81
C LEU A 99 -37.07 -27.47 19.38
N ASN A 100 -36.98 -27.92 20.63
CA ASN A 100 -38.06 -28.65 21.32
C ASN A 100 -39.30 -27.78 21.53
N GLU A 101 -39.14 -26.53 21.99
CA GLU A 101 -40.24 -25.55 22.13
C GLU A 101 -40.92 -25.31 20.78
N LEU A 102 -40.18 -25.22 19.69
CA LEU A 102 -40.66 -25.01 18.33
C LEU A 102 -41.25 -26.29 17.70
N ARG A 103 -41.18 -27.42 18.40
CA ARG A 103 -41.54 -28.76 17.89
C ARG A 103 -40.82 -29.13 16.62
N VAL A 104 -39.53 -28.83 16.53
CA VAL A 104 -38.63 -29.25 15.45
C VAL A 104 -38.01 -30.59 15.82
N ARG A 105 -38.19 -31.60 14.99
CA ARG A 105 -37.57 -32.91 15.19
C ARG A 105 -36.14 -32.86 14.68
N THR A 106 -35.18 -33.39 15.44
CA THR A 106 -33.78 -33.43 15.08
C THR A 106 -33.30 -34.84 14.81
N THR A 107 -32.55 -35.04 13.73
CA THR A 107 -31.93 -36.35 13.42
C THR A 107 -30.74 -36.20 12.51
N THR A 108 -29.73 -37.10 12.65
CA THR A 108 -28.67 -37.37 11.68
C THR A 108 -28.86 -38.72 10.99
N ASN A 109 -29.98 -39.45 11.31
CA ASN A 109 -30.27 -40.76 10.74
C ASN A 109 -31.07 -40.60 9.44
N PRO A 110 -30.54 -41.03 8.28
CA PRO A 110 -31.22 -40.88 6.99
C PRO A 110 -32.53 -41.65 6.89
N ILE A 111 -32.70 -42.77 7.61
CA ILE A 111 -33.95 -43.58 7.64
C ILE A 111 -35.05 -42.76 8.34
N GLN A 112 -34.73 -42.20 9.52
CA GLN A 112 -35.70 -41.37 10.26
C GLN A 112 -36.06 -40.15 9.46
N LEU A 113 -35.08 -39.52 8.80
CA LEU A 113 -35.34 -38.36 7.94
C LEU A 113 -36.26 -38.68 6.79
N ALA A 114 -36.04 -39.79 6.08
CA ALA A 114 -36.91 -40.24 4.98
C ALA A 114 -38.31 -40.53 5.47
N LEU A 115 -38.48 -41.18 6.63
CA LEU A 115 -39.76 -41.49 7.23
C LEU A 115 -40.51 -40.20 7.67
N TRP A 116 -39.82 -39.26 8.31
CA TRP A 116 -40.46 -38.06 8.84
C TRP A 116 -40.78 -37.02 7.77
N ALA A 117 -39.98 -36.95 6.71
CA ALA A 117 -40.15 -36.01 5.63
C ALA A 117 -40.92 -36.56 4.43
N ALA A 118 -41.29 -37.84 4.44
CA ALA A 118 -41.98 -38.58 3.38
C ALA A 118 -42.31 -37.75 2.10
N SER A 119 -43.59 -37.50 1.80
CA SER A 119 -44.05 -36.79 0.57
C SER A 119 -44.91 -35.55 0.83
N GLY A 120 -45.22 -35.22 2.11
CA GLY A 120 -46.06 -34.07 2.46
C GLY A 120 -45.30 -32.76 2.63
N PRO A 121 -46.03 -31.65 2.88
CA PRO A 121 -45.41 -30.34 3.19
C PRO A 121 -44.45 -30.44 4.38
N VAL A 122 -43.23 -29.94 4.22
CA VAL A 122 -42.22 -30.00 5.28
C VAL A 122 -41.19 -28.89 5.09
N VAL A 123 -40.65 -28.38 6.18
CA VAL A 123 -39.46 -27.54 6.16
C VAL A 123 -38.31 -28.31 6.78
N VAL A 124 -37.29 -28.58 6.00
CA VAL A 124 -36.07 -29.27 6.42
C VAL A 124 -34.94 -28.26 6.59
N PHE A 125 -34.44 -28.10 7.81
CA PHE A 125 -33.23 -27.33 8.10
C PHE A 125 -32.06 -28.27 8.11
N ALA A 126 -30.98 -27.90 7.45
CA ALA A 126 -29.77 -28.68 7.38
C ALA A 126 -28.52 -27.81 7.57
N THR A 127 -27.55 -28.28 8.31
CA THR A 127 -26.24 -27.62 8.32
C THR A 127 -25.41 -28.04 7.09
N TYR A 128 -24.50 -27.18 6.62
CA TYR A 128 -23.57 -27.57 5.55
C TYR A 128 -22.76 -28.83 5.89
N ALA A 129 -22.45 -29.03 7.17
CA ALA A 129 -21.79 -30.26 7.63
C ALA A 129 -22.62 -31.54 7.37
N SER A 130 -23.94 -31.44 7.27
CA SER A 130 -24.80 -32.59 6.94
C SER A 130 -24.84 -32.98 5.47
N LEU A 131 -24.23 -32.16 4.59
CA LEU A 131 -24.01 -32.43 3.16
C LEU A 131 -22.68 -33.16 2.90
N VAL A 132 -21.80 -33.25 3.91
CA VAL A 132 -20.46 -33.83 3.78
C VAL A 132 -20.55 -35.34 3.85
N ASP A 133 -19.88 -36.02 2.92
CA ASP A 133 -19.70 -37.46 2.96
C ASP A 133 -18.92 -37.84 4.22
N ARG A 134 -19.30 -38.93 4.86
CA ARG A 134 -18.66 -39.46 6.07
C ARG A 134 -17.77 -40.63 5.72
N GLU A 135 -16.66 -40.77 6.42
CA GLU A 135 -15.86 -42.00 6.36
C GLU A 135 -16.60 -43.11 7.10
N ASP A 136 -16.81 -44.25 6.42
CA ASP A 136 -17.40 -45.43 7.00
C ASP A 136 -16.45 -46.61 6.76
N ILE A 137 -15.95 -47.18 7.84
CA ILE A 137 -15.00 -48.27 7.83
C ILE A 137 -15.61 -49.57 7.22
N ASP A 138 -16.96 -49.69 7.30
CA ASP A 138 -17.70 -50.83 6.81
C ASP A 138 -18.21 -50.66 5.37
N ALA A 139 -18.02 -49.50 4.75
CA ALA A 139 -18.45 -49.23 3.38
C ALA A 139 -17.40 -49.72 2.38
N THR A 140 -17.85 -50.37 1.30
CA THR A 140 -17.00 -50.93 0.24
C THR A 140 -16.11 -49.88 -0.44
N GLU A 141 -16.52 -48.58 -0.41
CA GLU A 141 -15.76 -47.46 -0.96
C GLU A 141 -15.16 -46.55 0.14
N GLY A 142 -15.30 -46.90 1.44
CA GLY A 142 -14.79 -46.13 2.56
C GLY A 142 -15.48 -44.79 2.77
N LYS A 143 -16.51 -44.42 1.99
CA LYS A 143 -17.27 -43.18 2.12
C LYS A 143 -18.77 -43.44 2.04
N VAL A 144 -19.53 -42.80 2.91
CA VAL A 144 -21.01 -42.79 2.92
C VAL A 144 -21.52 -41.38 2.72
N ARG A 145 -22.53 -41.24 1.89
CA ARG A 145 -23.20 -39.98 1.63
C ARG A 145 -23.67 -39.32 2.93
N GLY A 146 -23.67 -37.99 2.96
CA GLY A 146 -24.24 -37.22 4.06
C GLY A 146 -25.70 -37.58 4.32
N PRO A 147 -26.18 -37.38 5.56
CA PRO A 147 -27.53 -37.87 5.95
C PRO A 147 -28.65 -37.36 5.07
N LEU A 148 -28.62 -36.13 4.62
CA LEU A 148 -29.64 -35.53 3.74
C LEU A 148 -29.61 -36.19 2.35
N GLU A 149 -28.42 -36.28 1.74
CA GLU A 149 -28.25 -36.90 0.43
C GLU A 149 -28.61 -38.38 0.45
N ALA A 150 -28.26 -39.09 1.52
CA ALA A 150 -28.61 -40.50 1.68
C ALA A 150 -30.12 -40.69 1.75
N ALA A 151 -30.87 -39.83 2.48
CA ALA A 151 -32.33 -39.88 2.56
C ALA A 151 -32.99 -39.60 1.21
N LEU A 152 -32.44 -38.68 0.40
CA LEU A 152 -32.92 -38.36 -0.94
C LEU A 152 -32.64 -39.45 -1.95
N ALA A 153 -31.46 -40.07 -1.87
CA ALA A 153 -31.10 -41.16 -2.78
C ALA A 153 -31.87 -42.44 -2.55
N GLY A 154 -32.30 -42.72 -1.31
CA GLY A 154 -33.01 -43.95 -0.95
C GLY A 154 -32.14 -45.20 -1.07
N GLY A 155 -32.76 -46.35 -1.38
CA GLY A 155 -32.10 -47.60 -1.66
C GLY A 155 -32.25 -48.66 -0.56
N GLU A 156 -31.62 -49.82 -0.77
CA GLU A 156 -31.73 -50.97 0.11
C GLU A 156 -31.32 -50.69 1.56
N ARG A 157 -30.27 -49.88 1.75
CA ARG A 157 -29.78 -49.45 3.09
C ARG A 157 -30.84 -48.67 3.89
N LEU A 158 -31.82 -48.05 3.23
CA LEU A 158 -32.91 -47.35 3.84
C LEU A 158 -34.19 -48.17 3.88
N TYR A 159 -34.14 -49.49 3.70
CA TYR A 159 -35.31 -50.42 3.68
C TYR A 159 -36.38 -49.95 2.69
N GLY A 160 -35.95 -49.43 1.53
CA GLY A 160 -36.85 -48.88 0.51
C GLY A 160 -37.48 -47.53 0.83
N GLN A 161 -37.11 -46.89 1.94
CA GLN A 161 -37.54 -45.52 2.24
C GLN A 161 -36.75 -44.54 1.42
N GLN A 162 -37.44 -43.51 0.92
CA GLN A 162 -36.84 -42.43 0.16
C GLN A 162 -37.57 -41.14 0.44
N MET A 163 -36.82 -40.06 0.62
CA MET A 163 -37.36 -38.72 0.75
C MET A 163 -37.61 -38.11 -0.63
N ALA A 164 -38.77 -37.50 -0.84
CA ALA A 164 -38.99 -36.72 -2.07
C ALA A 164 -38.12 -35.48 -2.13
N GLY A 165 -37.84 -35.00 -3.34
CA GLY A 165 -37.12 -33.74 -3.59
C GLY A 165 -37.85 -32.51 -3.03
N PHE A 166 -37.29 -31.34 -3.23
CA PHE A 166 -37.76 -30.07 -2.71
C PHE A 166 -38.37 -29.21 -3.83
N ASP A 167 -39.42 -28.47 -3.52
CA ASP A 167 -39.93 -27.42 -4.40
C ASP A 167 -38.97 -26.20 -4.37
N LEU A 168 -38.44 -25.90 -3.18
CA LEU A 168 -37.51 -24.78 -2.97
C LEU A 168 -36.34 -25.19 -2.03
N ALA A 169 -35.14 -24.93 -2.45
CA ALA A 169 -33.94 -24.94 -1.58
C ALA A 169 -33.43 -23.50 -1.35
N ILE A 170 -33.35 -23.12 -0.09
CA ILE A 170 -32.76 -21.85 0.35
C ILE A 170 -31.40 -22.13 0.92
N VAL A 171 -30.42 -21.42 0.40
CA VAL A 171 -29.00 -21.56 0.76
C VAL A 171 -28.55 -20.27 1.44
N ASP A 172 -28.61 -20.24 2.76
CA ASP A 172 -28.22 -19.05 3.55
C ASP A 172 -26.69 -19.01 3.72
N GLU A 173 -26.12 -17.81 3.72
CA GLU A 173 -24.68 -17.55 3.69
C GLU A 173 -23.98 -18.31 2.55
N ALA A 174 -24.58 -18.23 1.36
CA ALA A 174 -24.20 -19.02 0.19
C ALA A 174 -22.75 -18.81 -0.29
N HIS A 175 -22.09 -17.70 0.11
CA HIS A 175 -20.68 -17.47 -0.18
C HIS A 175 -19.75 -18.59 0.31
N GLY A 176 -20.17 -19.36 1.33
CA GLY A 176 -19.46 -20.55 1.82
C GLY A 176 -19.41 -21.69 0.80
N THR A 177 -20.34 -21.73 -0.16
CA THR A 177 -20.42 -22.76 -1.21
C THR A 177 -19.72 -22.36 -2.50
N ALA A 178 -19.20 -21.13 -2.61
CA ALA A 178 -18.50 -20.62 -3.78
C ALA A 178 -17.07 -21.16 -3.86
N GLY A 179 -16.55 -21.31 -5.08
CA GLY A 179 -15.23 -21.83 -5.38
C GLY A 179 -15.26 -23.15 -6.10
N ASP A 180 -14.34 -24.05 -5.78
CA ASP A 180 -14.23 -25.38 -6.40
C ASP A 180 -15.50 -26.20 -6.14
N LEU A 181 -16.16 -26.64 -7.22
CA LEU A 181 -17.33 -27.51 -7.18
C LEU A 181 -17.04 -28.92 -6.64
N GLY A 182 -15.79 -29.31 -6.55
CA GLY A 182 -15.38 -30.56 -5.89
C GLY A 182 -15.44 -30.52 -4.36
N ARG A 183 -15.72 -29.36 -3.74
CA ARG A 183 -15.84 -29.27 -2.27
C ARG A 183 -17.13 -29.91 -1.77
N PRO A 184 -17.12 -30.49 -0.56
CA PRO A 184 -18.29 -31.21 -0.02
C PRO A 184 -19.56 -30.36 0.02
N TRP A 185 -19.46 -29.07 0.36
CA TRP A 185 -20.62 -28.16 0.45
C TRP A 185 -21.22 -27.80 -0.91
N ALA A 186 -20.44 -27.95 -1.98
CA ALA A 186 -20.91 -27.70 -3.35
C ALA A 186 -21.95 -28.75 -3.81
N ALA A 187 -22.14 -29.85 -3.07
CA ALA A 187 -23.22 -30.81 -3.31
C ALA A 187 -24.60 -30.17 -3.42
N ILE A 188 -24.83 -29.02 -2.74
CA ILE A 188 -26.09 -28.26 -2.83
C ILE A 188 -26.39 -27.72 -4.24
N HIS A 189 -25.38 -27.61 -5.10
CA HIS A 189 -25.53 -27.13 -6.48
C HIS A 189 -25.93 -28.25 -7.44
N ASP A 190 -25.74 -29.51 -7.04
CA ASP A 190 -26.00 -30.68 -7.89
C ASP A 190 -27.45 -31.18 -7.69
N ASN A 191 -28.28 -31.04 -8.73
CA ASN A 191 -29.70 -31.48 -8.68
C ASN A 191 -29.85 -33.02 -8.65
N ALA A 192 -28.80 -33.76 -9.08
CA ALA A 192 -28.82 -35.21 -8.96
C ALA A 192 -28.61 -35.69 -7.50
N ARG A 193 -27.86 -34.88 -6.71
CA ARG A 193 -27.59 -35.16 -5.28
C ARG A 193 -28.68 -34.59 -4.36
N ILE A 194 -29.03 -33.32 -4.57
CA ILE A 194 -30.04 -32.58 -3.79
C ILE A 194 -31.10 -32.04 -4.76
N PRO A 195 -32.09 -32.82 -5.15
CA PRO A 195 -33.09 -32.37 -6.10
C PRO A 195 -33.98 -31.26 -5.53
N ALA A 196 -34.03 -30.12 -6.23
CA ALA A 196 -34.88 -29.00 -5.94
C ALA A 196 -35.24 -28.27 -7.23
N ASP A 197 -36.54 -27.92 -7.39
CA ASP A 197 -37.03 -27.21 -8.58
C ASP A 197 -36.51 -25.76 -8.61
N PHE A 198 -36.47 -25.11 -7.45
CA PHE A 198 -35.99 -23.74 -7.29
C PHE A 198 -34.88 -23.69 -6.23
N ARG A 199 -33.86 -22.85 -6.49
CA ARG A 199 -32.83 -22.53 -5.50
C ARG A 199 -32.70 -21.03 -5.34
N LEU A 200 -32.81 -20.58 -4.08
CA LEU A 200 -32.58 -19.20 -3.69
C LEU A 200 -31.33 -19.15 -2.84
N TYR A 201 -30.31 -18.43 -3.33
CA TYR A 201 -29.10 -18.18 -2.62
C TYR A 201 -29.18 -16.83 -1.92
N LEU A 202 -28.74 -16.80 -0.66
CA LEU A 202 -28.72 -15.58 0.15
C LEU A 202 -27.28 -15.31 0.62
N THR A 203 -26.82 -14.13 0.43
CA THR A 203 -25.50 -13.70 0.93
C THR A 203 -25.46 -12.20 1.16
N ALA A 204 -24.58 -11.76 2.06
CA ALA A 204 -24.20 -10.37 2.17
C ALA A 204 -22.90 -10.07 1.39
N THR A 205 -22.09 -11.10 1.14
CA THR A 205 -20.75 -10.99 0.61
C THR A 205 -20.58 -11.93 -0.58
N PRO A 206 -21.09 -11.56 -1.77
CA PRO A 206 -20.95 -12.42 -2.94
C PRO A 206 -19.48 -12.61 -3.31
N ARG A 207 -19.06 -13.87 -3.52
CA ARG A 207 -17.72 -14.21 -3.99
C ARG A 207 -17.70 -14.27 -5.50
N ILE A 208 -17.25 -13.18 -6.12
CA ILE A 208 -17.02 -13.12 -7.57
C ILE A 208 -15.60 -13.59 -7.83
N LEU A 209 -15.45 -14.77 -8.40
CA LEU A 209 -14.17 -15.39 -8.66
C LEU A 209 -13.86 -15.32 -10.16
N ALA A 210 -12.63 -14.97 -10.49
CA ALA A 210 -12.13 -15.08 -11.86
C ALA A 210 -11.94 -16.56 -12.24
N ALA A 211 -12.07 -16.88 -13.52
CA ALA A 211 -11.81 -18.23 -14.04
C ALA A 211 -10.43 -18.72 -13.58
N ALA A 212 -10.34 -20.00 -13.19
CA ALA A 212 -9.09 -20.60 -12.76
C ALA A 212 -8.02 -20.48 -13.85
N ARG A 213 -6.85 -19.94 -13.48
CA ARG A 213 -5.68 -20.03 -14.37
C ARG A 213 -5.25 -21.50 -14.43
N PRO A 214 -5.07 -22.10 -15.63
CA PRO A 214 -4.61 -23.47 -15.75
C PRO A 214 -3.27 -23.62 -15.03
N GLN A 215 -3.21 -24.49 -14.01
CA GLN A 215 -1.96 -24.83 -13.36
C GLN A 215 -1.12 -25.67 -14.33
N LYS A 216 0.07 -25.17 -14.68
CA LYS A 216 1.06 -25.94 -15.45
C LYS A 216 1.48 -27.16 -14.62
N GLY A 217 1.05 -28.35 -15.00
CA GLY A 217 1.64 -29.60 -14.52
C GLY A 217 0.70 -30.69 -13.99
N THR A 218 -0.61 -30.48 -13.89
CA THR A 218 -1.55 -31.56 -13.58
C THR A 218 -2.48 -31.79 -14.77
N GLY A 219 -2.54 -33.04 -15.24
CA GLY A 219 -3.28 -33.41 -16.45
C GLY A 219 -4.75 -32.98 -16.42
N GLY A 220 -5.06 -32.00 -17.19
CA GLY A 220 -6.21 -31.78 -18.04
C GLY A 220 -7.62 -31.83 -17.49
N GLN A 221 -7.90 -31.64 -16.19
CA GLN A 221 -9.24 -31.27 -15.73
C GLN A 221 -9.19 -29.86 -15.14
N GLU A 222 -9.76 -28.90 -15.87
CA GLU A 222 -10.05 -27.56 -15.34
C GLU A 222 -11.03 -27.73 -14.18
N ALA A 223 -10.63 -27.31 -12.98
CA ALA A 223 -11.55 -27.25 -11.83
C ALA A 223 -12.66 -26.26 -12.18
N GLU A 224 -13.88 -26.73 -12.25
CA GLU A 224 -15.06 -25.89 -12.49
C GLU A 224 -15.31 -25.03 -11.24
N ILE A 225 -15.20 -23.71 -11.39
CA ILE A 225 -15.31 -22.75 -10.29
C ILE A 225 -16.70 -22.12 -10.27
N ALA A 226 -17.43 -22.29 -9.17
CA ALA A 226 -18.67 -21.61 -8.90
C ALA A 226 -18.40 -20.16 -8.47
N SER A 227 -18.69 -19.18 -9.33
CA SER A 227 -18.63 -17.74 -9.05
C SER A 227 -20.03 -17.18 -8.79
N MET A 228 -20.15 -16.27 -7.83
CA MET A 228 -21.42 -15.61 -7.48
C MET A 228 -21.66 -14.33 -8.29
N ALA A 229 -21.13 -14.25 -9.51
CA ALA A 229 -21.45 -13.15 -10.42
C ALA A 229 -22.97 -13.14 -10.75
N ASP A 230 -23.48 -11.96 -11.12
CA ASP A 230 -24.83 -11.80 -11.65
C ASP A 230 -24.89 -12.41 -13.06
N ASP A 231 -25.14 -13.70 -13.12
CA ASP A 231 -25.19 -14.49 -14.35
C ASP A 231 -26.37 -15.44 -14.32
N PRO A 232 -27.43 -15.21 -15.13
CA PRO A 232 -28.61 -16.07 -15.19
C PRO A 232 -28.31 -17.53 -15.50
N ASP A 233 -27.22 -17.80 -16.25
CA ASP A 233 -26.78 -19.16 -16.63
C ASP A 233 -25.76 -19.74 -15.65
N GLY A 234 -25.30 -18.94 -14.70
CA GLY A 234 -24.30 -19.32 -13.72
C GLY A 234 -24.81 -20.22 -12.61
N THR A 235 -23.90 -20.77 -11.81
CA THR A 235 -24.21 -21.68 -10.69
C THR A 235 -25.18 -21.07 -9.68
N TYR A 236 -25.15 -19.75 -9.49
CA TYR A 236 -25.99 -19.03 -8.52
C TYR A 236 -27.16 -18.30 -9.17
N GLY A 237 -27.25 -18.28 -10.50
CA GLY A 237 -28.31 -17.60 -11.23
C GLY A 237 -28.24 -16.07 -11.13
N ALA A 238 -29.28 -15.42 -11.67
CA ALA A 238 -29.38 -13.96 -11.65
C ALA A 238 -29.59 -13.38 -10.24
N TRP A 239 -29.10 -12.17 -10.03
CA TRP A 239 -29.42 -11.41 -8.83
C TRP A 239 -30.79 -10.78 -8.91
N LEU A 240 -31.70 -11.20 -8.02
CA LEU A 240 -33.09 -10.69 -7.97
C LEU A 240 -33.17 -9.34 -7.26
N ALA A 241 -32.26 -9.10 -6.33
CA ALA A 241 -32.17 -7.85 -5.57
C ALA A 241 -30.78 -7.73 -4.97
N GLU A 242 -30.35 -6.49 -4.85
CA GLU A 242 -29.13 -6.10 -4.17
C GLU A 242 -29.45 -5.00 -3.16
N LEU A 243 -28.97 -5.15 -1.93
CA LEU A 243 -29.01 -4.14 -0.87
C LEU A 243 -27.61 -4.04 -0.26
N GLY A 244 -26.86 -3.04 -0.68
CA GLY A 244 -25.51 -2.73 -0.18
C GLY A 244 -25.55 -2.20 1.25
N LEU A 245 -24.38 -2.10 1.87
CA LEU A 245 -24.23 -1.61 3.25
C LEU A 245 -24.54 -0.12 3.33
N SER A 246 -24.03 0.69 2.39
CA SER A 246 -24.32 2.13 2.31
C SER A 246 -25.82 2.39 2.21
N GLU A 247 -26.47 1.71 1.28
CA GLU A 247 -27.91 1.87 1.06
C GLU A 247 -28.73 1.44 2.28
N ALA A 248 -28.32 0.36 2.96
CA ALA A 248 -28.99 -0.11 4.18
C ALA A 248 -28.84 0.90 5.33
N ILE A 249 -27.71 1.61 5.45
CA ILE A 249 -27.51 2.69 6.41
C ILE A 249 -28.33 3.91 6.03
N GLU A 250 -28.28 4.35 4.77
CA GLU A 250 -29.02 5.51 4.26
C GLU A 250 -30.56 5.34 4.45
N ARG A 251 -31.06 4.12 4.25
CA ARG A 251 -32.48 3.78 4.49
C ARG A 251 -32.84 3.57 5.96
N GLY A 252 -31.90 3.73 6.90
CA GLY A 252 -32.11 3.51 8.33
C GLY A 252 -32.44 2.05 8.69
N ILE A 253 -32.08 1.09 7.84
CA ILE A 253 -32.21 -0.35 8.10
C ILE A 253 -31.12 -0.81 9.06
N LEU A 254 -29.94 -0.23 8.92
CA LEU A 254 -28.76 -0.46 9.75
C LEU A 254 -28.29 0.84 10.40
N ALA A 255 -27.58 0.72 11.49
CA ALA A 255 -26.93 1.82 12.17
C ALA A 255 -25.75 2.36 11.36
N GLY A 256 -25.48 3.65 11.48
CA GLY A 256 -24.21 4.24 11.01
C GLY A 256 -23.03 3.73 11.81
N PHE A 257 -21.81 3.97 11.31
CA PHE A 257 -20.60 3.57 12.02
C PHE A 257 -19.45 4.57 11.85
N GLU A 258 -18.52 4.50 12.77
CA GLU A 258 -17.24 5.20 12.76
C GLU A 258 -16.11 4.19 12.95
N ILE A 259 -14.97 4.42 12.31
CA ILE A 259 -13.78 3.59 12.44
C ILE A 259 -12.78 4.34 13.32
N ASP A 260 -12.46 3.77 14.47
CA ASP A 260 -11.50 4.33 15.42
C ASP A 260 -10.18 3.57 15.31
N VAL A 261 -9.13 4.25 14.87
CA VAL A 261 -7.79 3.70 14.76
C VAL A 261 -7.03 4.01 16.06
N LEU A 262 -6.85 2.99 16.89
CA LEU A 262 -6.09 3.10 18.12
C LEU A 262 -4.62 2.83 17.87
N GLU A 263 -3.81 3.87 17.83
CA GLU A 263 -2.36 3.77 17.65
C GLU A 263 -1.69 3.53 18.99
N ILE A 264 -1.28 2.29 19.21
CA ILE A 264 -0.65 1.82 20.44
C ILE A 264 0.85 1.72 20.21
N ARG A 265 1.66 2.47 20.97
CA ARG A 265 3.11 2.36 20.89
C ARG A 265 3.57 1.11 21.60
N ASP A 266 4.21 0.21 20.85
CA ASP A 266 4.86 -0.96 21.43
C ASP A 266 6.17 -0.51 22.09
N PRO A 267 6.36 -0.75 23.39
CA PRO A 267 7.66 -0.44 24.01
C PRO A 267 8.76 -1.27 23.38
N SER A 268 9.97 -0.72 23.37
CA SER A 268 11.13 -1.38 22.78
C SER A 268 11.27 -2.83 23.27
N PRO A 269 11.55 -3.79 22.38
CA PRO A 269 11.70 -5.19 22.76
C PRO A 269 12.77 -5.34 23.83
N VAL A 270 12.48 -6.12 24.87
CA VAL A 270 13.48 -6.46 25.89
C VAL A 270 14.40 -7.54 25.32
N LEU A 271 15.70 -7.34 25.43
CA LEU A 271 16.69 -8.29 24.93
C LEU A 271 16.46 -9.68 25.56
N GLY A 272 16.20 -10.69 24.72
CA GLY A 272 15.92 -12.07 25.18
C GLY A 272 14.47 -12.35 25.55
N GLU A 273 13.55 -11.43 25.30
CA GLU A 273 12.13 -11.65 25.52
C GLU A 273 11.58 -12.72 24.56
N SER A 274 10.77 -13.64 25.08
CA SER A 274 10.09 -14.64 24.24
C SER A 274 8.95 -13.99 23.44
N GLU A 275 8.60 -14.58 22.28
CA GLU A 275 7.43 -14.13 21.51
C GLU A 275 6.12 -14.18 22.30
N GLU A 276 6.02 -15.08 23.27
CA GLU A 276 4.86 -15.21 24.14
C GLU A 276 4.76 -14.04 25.12
N ALA A 277 5.89 -13.63 25.72
CA ALA A 277 5.95 -12.46 26.59
C ALA A 277 5.63 -11.16 25.83
N GLN A 278 6.14 -11.02 24.60
CA GLN A 278 5.82 -9.88 23.74
C GLN A 278 4.32 -9.83 23.40
N ARG A 279 3.71 -10.98 23.09
CA ARG A 279 2.26 -11.07 22.85
C ARG A 279 1.46 -10.72 24.09
N GLY A 280 1.85 -11.22 25.26
CA GLY A 280 1.22 -10.88 26.54
C GLY A 280 1.26 -9.38 26.82
N ARG A 281 2.38 -8.74 26.56
CA ARG A 281 2.54 -7.29 26.73
C ARG A 281 1.64 -6.50 25.76
N ARG A 282 1.59 -6.89 24.49
CA ARG A 282 0.67 -6.26 23.50
C ARG A 282 -0.79 -6.41 23.91
N LEU A 283 -1.15 -7.57 24.47
CA LEU A 283 -2.49 -7.83 24.97
C LEU A 283 -2.86 -6.90 26.14
N ALA A 284 -1.95 -6.68 27.08
CA ALA A 284 -2.15 -5.75 28.21
C ALA A 284 -2.30 -4.30 27.72
N LEU A 285 -1.48 -3.87 26.76
CA LEU A 285 -1.61 -2.55 26.14
C LEU A 285 -2.95 -2.38 25.43
N LEU A 286 -3.41 -3.43 24.73
CA LEU A 286 -4.72 -3.43 24.08
C LEU A 286 -5.86 -3.31 25.10
N GLN A 287 -5.78 -4.03 26.22
CA GLN A 287 -6.79 -3.94 27.31
C GLN A 287 -6.88 -2.52 27.84
N ALA A 288 -5.74 -1.90 28.17
CA ALA A 288 -5.70 -0.53 28.67
C ALA A 288 -6.27 0.46 27.63
N ALA A 289 -5.81 0.40 26.38
CA ALA A 289 -6.29 1.28 25.32
C ALA A 289 -7.79 1.14 25.05
N LEU A 290 -8.33 -0.09 25.10
CA LEU A 290 -9.76 -0.33 24.92
C LEU A 290 -10.60 0.17 26.10
N LEU A 291 -10.11 0.03 27.33
CA LEU A 291 -10.79 0.56 28.52
C LEU A 291 -10.81 2.09 28.52
N GLU A 292 -9.70 2.74 28.17
CA GLU A 292 -9.60 4.18 27.99
C GLU A 292 -10.53 4.68 26.88
N HIS A 293 -10.54 3.97 25.76
CA HIS A 293 -11.42 4.30 24.63
C HIS A 293 -12.90 4.13 25.01
N ALA A 294 -13.23 3.03 25.70
CA ALA A 294 -14.58 2.80 26.19
C ALA A 294 -15.01 3.85 27.23
N ALA A 295 -14.07 4.38 28.04
CA ALA A 295 -14.31 5.50 28.94
C ALA A 295 -14.54 6.79 28.17
N ALA A 296 -13.72 7.07 27.16
CA ALA A 296 -13.79 8.31 26.37
C ALA A 296 -15.12 8.46 25.61
N TYR A 297 -15.66 7.35 25.10
CA TYR A 297 -16.90 7.32 24.31
C TYR A 297 -18.09 6.70 25.04
N ASN A 298 -17.97 6.46 26.33
CA ASN A 298 -18.97 5.82 27.19
C ASN A 298 -19.57 4.54 26.59
N LEU A 299 -18.71 3.67 26.01
CA LEU A 299 -19.15 2.40 25.41
C LEU A 299 -19.51 1.41 26.51
N ARG A 300 -20.69 0.79 26.36
CA ARG A 300 -21.25 -0.17 27.32
C ARG A 300 -20.99 -1.62 26.93
N THR A 301 -20.93 -1.91 25.63
CA THR A 301 -20.73 -3.25 25.10
C THR A 301 -19.69 -3.24 23.98
N VAL A 302 -18.58 -3.94 24.22
CA VAL A 302 -17.46 -4.04 23.26
C VAL A 302 -17.18 -5.50 22.99
N MET A 303 -17.20 -5.89 21.72
CA MET A 303 -16.82 -7.23 21.30
C MET A 303 -15.43 -7.22 20.66
N THR A 304 -14.54 -8.10 21.11
CA THR A 304 -13.20 -8.22 20.54
C THR A 304 -13.04 -9.54 19.80
N PHE A 305 -12.37 -9.48 18.63
CA PHE A 305 -12.11 -10.63 17.79
C PHE A 305 -10.63 -10.99 17.83
N HIS A 306 -10.33 -12.23 18.25
CA HIS A 306 -9.00 -12.78 18.37
C HIS A 306 -8.82 -13.98 17.43
N GLN A 307 -7.58 -14.31 17.07
CA GLN A 307 -7.26 -15.48 16.26
C GLN A 307 -7.02 -16.72 17.11
N LYS A 308 -6.50 -16.56 18.32
CA LYS A 308 -6.12 -17.62 19.23
C LYS A 308 -7.01 -17.66 20.44
N VAL A 309 -7.33 -18.90 20.87
CA VAL A 309 -8.18 -19.14 22.03
C VAL A 309 -7.51 -18.65 23.31
N GLU A 310 -6.21 -18.91 23.44
CA GLU A 310 -5.42 -18.51 24.60
C GLU A 310 -5.39 -17.00 24.79
N GLU A 311 -5.31 -16.24 23.67
CA GLU A 311 -5.30 -14.77 23.70
C GLU A 311 -6.66 -14.20 24.10
N ALA A 312 -7.75 -14.79 23.58
CA ALA A 312 -9.12 -14.38 23.96
C ALA A 312 -9.42 -14.69 25.42
N ALA A 313 -9.00 -15.87 25.90
CA ALA A 313 -9.13 -16.25 27.30
C ALA A 313 -8.35 -15.31 28.21
N ALA A 314 -7.05 -15.10 27.92
CA ALA A 314 -6.19 -14.21 28.70
C ALA A 314 -6.71 -12.75 28.67
N PHE A 315 -7.22 -12.28 27.52
CA PHE A 315 -7.85 -10.97 27.42
C PHE A 315 -9.01 -10.83 28.40
N ALA A 316 -9.95 -11.78 28.36
CA ALA A 316 -11.14 -11.70 29.21
C ALA A 316 -10.84 -11.90 30.71
N GLU A 317 -9.90 -12.79 31.05
CA GLU A 317 -9.54 -13.09 32.43
C GLU A 317 -8.79 -11.92 33.09
N LYS A 318 -7.93 -11.24 32.34
CA LYS A 318 -7.09 -10.16 32.88
C LYS A 318 -7.72 -8.76 32.79
N LEU A 319 -8.73 -8.57 31.97
CA LEU A 319 -9.36 -7.26 31.77
C LEU A 319 -9.87 -6.61 33.09
N PRO A 320 -10.50 -7.35 34.03
CA PRO A 320 -10.93 -6.75 35.30
C PRO A 320 -9.77 -6.24 36.14
N GLU A 321 -8.59 -6.86 36.10
CA GLU A 321 -7.37 -6.41 36.80
C GLU A 321 -6.89 -5.08 36.19
N THR A 322 -6.79 -4.99 34.87
CA THR A 322 -6.42 -3.76 34.15
C THR A 322 -7.45 -2.64 34.40
N ALA A 323 -8.74 -2.98 34.45
CA ALA A 323 -9.79 -2.01 34.80
C ALA A 323 -9.65 -1.49 36.24
N ALA A 324 -9.23 -2.34 37.19
CA ALA A 324 -8.98 -1.94 38.56
C ALA A 324 -7.79 -0.99 38.69
N GLU A 325 -6.71 -1.23 37.91
CA GLU A 325 -5.53 -0.38 37.89
C GLU A 325 -5.86 1.01 37.33
N LEU A 326 -6.57 1.08 36.20
CA LEU A 326 -6.99 2.34 35.60
C LEU A 326 -7.97 3.09 36.51
N TYR A 327 -8.93 2.40 37.09
CA TYR A 327 -9.86 3.02 38.05
C TYR A 327 -9.14 3.60 39.27
N ALA A 328 -8.16 2.88 39.85
CA ALA A 328 -7.37 3.34 40.96
C ALA A 328 -6.49 4.56 40.65
N THR A 329 -6.08 4.69 39.37
CA THR A 329 -5.25 5.82 38.91
C THR A 329 -6.07 7.10 38.74
N ASP A 330 -7.32 6.98 38.27
CA ASP A 330 -8.18 8.12 37.94
C ASP A 330 -9.12 8.56 39.09
N ALA A 331 -9.41 7.63 40.03
CA ALA A 331 -10.38 7.90 41.06
C ALA A 331 -9.78 8.76 42.19
N SER A 332 -10.44 9.90 42.49
CA SER A 332 -10.14 10.64 43.72
C SER A 332 -10.60 9.86 44.96
N ASP A 333 -10.00 10.14 46.12
CA ASP A 333 -10.41 9.53 47.40
C ASP A 333 -11.91 9.76 47.67
N ALA A 334 -12.50 10.86 47.20
CA ALA A 334 -13.91 11.16 47.32
C ALA A 334 -14.76 10.25 46.40
N ASP A 335 -14.29 9.92 45.19
CA ASP A 335 -14.97 9.02 44.27
C ASP A 335 -14.94 7.57 44.77
N LEU A 336 -13.80 7.13 45.31
CA LEU A 336 -13.66 5.83 45.96
C LEU A 336 -14.60 5.70 47.18
N ALA A 337 -14.71 6.75 47.99
CA ALA A 337 -15.62 6.78 49.17
C ALA A 337 -17.09 6.84 48.73
N ALA A 338 -17.41 7.52 47.64
CA ALA A 338 -18.76 7.55 47.06
C ALA A 338 -19.14 6.19 46.49
N ALA A 339 -18.25 5.56 45.72
CA ALA A 339 -18.45 4.23 45.14
C ALA A 339 -18.67 3.15 46.24
N ALA A 340 -17.95 3.25 47.34
CA ALA A 340 -18.11 2.32 48.48
C ALA A 340 -19.46 2.46 49.18
N LYS A 341 -20.13 3.60 49.06
CA LYS A 341 -21.45 3.86 49.71
C LYS A 341 -22.64 3.44 48.86
N LEU A 342 -22.40 3.08 47.58
CA LEU A 342 -23.46 2.74 46.68
C LEU A 342 -24.10 1.42 47.02
N PRO A 343 -25.46 1.33 46.95
CA PRO A 343 -26.14 0.07 47.10
C PRO A 343 -25.65 -0.92 46.07
N ARG A 344 -25.35 -2.15 46.46
CA ARG A 344 -24.96 -3.26 45.59
C ARG A 344 -26.17 -3.88 44.82
N SER A 345 -27.31 -3.21 44.79
CA SER A 345 -28.53 -3.72 44.16
C SER A 345 -28.46 -3.53 42.61
N SER A 346 -29.08 -4.43 41.89
CA SER A 346 -29.04 -4.47 40.42
C SER A 346 -29.73 -3.28 39.77
N ILE A 347 -30.66 -2.63 40.46
CA ILE A 347 -31.48 -1.55 39.92
C ILE A 347 -30.73 -0.21 39.94
N ASP A 348 -29.91 0.01 40.95
CA ASP A 348 -29.24 1.31 41.12
C ASP A 348 -28.01 1.52 40.18
N ALA A 349 -27.57 0.46 39.51
CA ALA A 349 -26.48 0.57 38.51
C ALA A 349 -26.91 1.30 37.21
N GLU A 350 -28.24 1.45 36.98
CA GLU A 350 -28.76 2.18 35.83
C GLU A 350 -28.65 3.69 35.95
N PHE A 351 -28.63 4.19 37.19
CA PHE A 351 -28.66 5.62 37.45
C PHE A 351 -27.28 6.25 37.62
N TYR A 352 -26.21 5.47 37.29
CA TYR A 352 -24.88 6.03 37.27
C TYR A 352 -24.65 6.68 35.91
N GLU A 353 -24.96 7.96 35.83
CA GLU A 353 -24.45 8.81 34.74
C GLU A 353 -22.95 8.95 34.93
N LEU A 354 -22.21 8.18 34.11
CA LEU A 354 -20.79 8.31 34.06
C LEU A 354 -20.47 9.54 33.24
N GLU A 355 -19.78 10.49 33.84
CA GLU A 355 -19.13 11.54 33.05
C GLU A 355 -18.21 10.90 32.00
N ASN A 356 -18.20 11.44 30.81
CA ASN A 356 -17.28 10.99 29.76
C ASN A 356 -15.85 11.01 30.30
N ARG A 357 -15.07 9.98 29.92
CA ARG A 357 -13.69 9.74 30.34
C ARG A 357 -13.49 9.21 31.77
N ARG A 358 -14.53 8.77 32.45
CA ARG A 358 -14.37 8.11 33.77
C ARG A 358 -14.32 6.59 33.61
N HIS A 359 -13.37 5.99 34.32
CA HIS A 359 -13.32 4.54 34.50
C HIS A 359 -14.37 4.12 35.57
N VAL A 360 -14.91 2.92 35.37
CA VAL A 360 -15.89 2.34 36.29
C VAL A 360 -15.21 1.40 37.28
N PRO A 361 -15.79 1.22 38.48
CA PRO A 361 -15.28 0.25 39.42
C PRO A 361 -15.17 -1.16 38.81
N PRO A 362 -14.14 -1.95 39.15
CA PRO A 362 -13.87 -3.24 38.52
C PRO A 362 -15.03 -4.25 38.66
N ASP A 363 -15.82 -4.20 39.72
CA ASP A 363 -17.02 -5.05 39.90
C ASP A 363 -18.16 -4.66 38.95
N ARG A 364 -18.05 -3.58 38.24
CA ARG A 364 -19.00 -3.10 37.21
C ARG A 364 -18.48 -3.36 35.78
N VAL A 365 -17.32 -3.94 35.64
CA VAL A 365 -16.78 -4.43 34.34
C VAL A 365 -17.01 -5.93 34.27
N TRP A 366 -17.67 -6.36 33.21
CA TRP A 366 -17.87 -7.77 32.91
C TRP A 366 -17.01 -8.15 31.71
N SER A 367 -16.41 -9.31 31.78
CA SER A 367 -15.66 -9.87 30.65
C SER A 367 -15.88 -11.37 30.57
N ALA A 368 -15.95 -11.86 29.32
CA ALA A 368 -16.00 -13.29 29.03
C ALA A 368 -15.38 -13.56 27.66
N TRP A 369 -15.13 -14.81 27.37
CA TRP A 369 -14.64 -15.23 26.06
C TRP A 369 -15.43 -16.43 25.52
N LEU A 370 -15.42 -16.58 24.18
CA LEU A 370 -16.10 -17.67 23.48
C LEU A 370 -15.22 -18.23 22.36
N CYS A 371 -15.19 -19.56 22.24
CA CYS A 371 -14.58 -20.29 21.15
C CYS A 371 -15.48 -21.46 20.67
N GLY A 372 -15.06 -22.20 19.65
CA GLY A 372 -15.80 -23.34 19.06
C GLY A 372 -16.10 -24.47 20.04
N ASP A 373 -15.26 -24.65 21.03
CA ASP A 373 -15.36 -25.77 21.98
C ASP A 373 -16.40 -25.56 23.09
N HIS A 374 -16.89 -24.33 23.27
CA HIS A 374 -17.98 -24.07 24.21
C HIS A 374 -19.28 -24.71 23.75
N LEU A 375 -20.02 -25.28 24.70
CA LEU A 375 -21.34 -25.80 24.40
C LEU A 375 -22.29 -24.70 23.89
N VAL A 376 -23.22 -25.07 23.03
CA VAL A 376 -24.24 -24.14 22.48
C VAL A 376 -25.01 -23.42 23.59
N THR A 377 -25.34 -24.13 24.68
CA THR A 377 -26.03 -23.57 25.84
C THR A 377 -25.18 -22.54 26.60
N GLU A 378 -23.90 -22.80 26.75
CA GLU A 378 -22.94 -21.88 27.40
C GLU A 378 -22.77 -20.61 26.54
N ARG A 379 -22.60 -20.77 25.23
CA ARG A 379 -22.51 -19.65 24.30
C ARG A 379 -23.73 -18.74 24.38
N ARG A 380 -24.93 -19.32 24.37
CA ARG A 380 -26.20 -18.58 24.49
C ARG A 380 -26.28 -17.81 25.81
N GLU A 381 -25.84 -18.40 26.90
CA GLU A 381 -25.88 -17.73 28.20
C GLU A 381 -24.88 -16.55 28.26
N VAL A 382 -23.64 -16.74 27.81
CA VAL A 382 -22.65 -15.68 27.74
C VAL A 382 -23.14 -14.54 26.83
N LEU A 383 -23.72 -14.86 25.68
CA LEU A 383 -24.28 -13.85 24.77
C LEU A 383 -25.48 -13.12 25.38
N ARG A 384 -26.33 -13.81 26.14
CA ARG A 384 -27.44 -13.20 26.87
C ARG A 384 -26.92 -12.19 27.91
N GLN A 385 -25.91 -12.58 28.69
CA GLN A 385 -25.28 -11.70 29.68
C GLN A 385 -24.69 -10.46 29.00
N PHE A 386 -23.90 -10.65 27.98
CA PHE A 386 -23.28 -9.57 27.21
C PHE A 386 -24.31 -8.60 26.64
N ALA A 387 -25.28 -9.12 25.87
CA ALA A 387 -26.24 -8.29 25.15
C ALA A 387 -27.19 -7.51 26.06
N ASN A 388 -27.43 -8.00 27.28
CA ASN A 388 -28.24 -7.31 28.29
C ASN A 388 -27.40 -6.53 29.32
N GLY A 389 -26.07 -6.60 29.25
CA GLY A 389 -25.20 -5.94 30.22
C GLY A 389 -25.40 -6.42 31.65
N ILE A 390 -25.48 -7.75 31.83
CA ILE A 390 -25.67 -8.40 33.14
C ILE A 390 -24.61 -9.46 33.40
N ASN A 391 -24.32 -9.76 34.61
CA ASN A 391 -23.43 -10.84 35.00
C ASN A 391 -24.20 -12.17 35.23
N ALA A 392 -23.46 -13.23 35.61
CA ALA A 392 -24.03 -14.55 35.89
C ALA A 392 -25.10 -14.56 37.02
N THR A 393 -25.10 -13.57 37.88
CA THR A 393 -26.12 -13.41 38.94
C THR A 393 -27.25 -12.46 38.52
N ASN A 394 -27.38 -12.13 37.27
CA ASN A 394 -28.33 -11.19 36.68
C ASN A 394 -28.22 -9.76 37.24
N ARG A 395 -27.04 -9.37 37.78
CA ARG A 395 -26.78 -7.99 38.18
C ARG A 395 -26.31 -7.19 37.00
N ARG A 396 -26.77 -5.96 36.87
CA ARG A 396 -26.34 -5.06 35.81
C ARG A 396 -24.89 -4.66 35.97
N VAL A 397 -24.18 -4.55 34.85
CA VAL A 397 -22.80 -4.07 34.77
C VAL A 397 -22.76 -2.84 33.86
N HIS A 398 -21.80 -1.96 34.05
CA HIS A 398 -21.66 -0.76 33.25
C HIS A 398 -21.05 -1.07 31.90
N ARG A 399 -19.95 -1.83 31.89
CA ARG A 399 -19.21 -2.19 30.69
C ARG A 399 -19.08 -3.68 30.56
N ALA A 400 -19.37 -4.19 29.39
CA ALA A 400 -19.26 -5.60 29.07
C ALA A 400 -18.32 -5.79 27.88
N PHE A 401 -17.32 -6.66 28.05
CA PHE A 401 -16.37 -7.00 27.01
C PHE A 401 -16.45 -8.49 26.68
N LEU A 402 -16.66 -8.81 25.41
CA LEU A 402 -16.74 -10.20 24.95
C LEU A 402 -15.62 -10.51 23.96
N ALA A 403 -14.69 -11.35 24.35
CA ALA A 403 -13.64 -11.85 23.46
C ALA A 403 -14.12 -13.08 22.68
N SER A 404 -13.92 -13.10 21.37
CA SER A 404 -14.42 -14.17 20.50
C SER A 404 -13.35 -14.68 19.55
N VAL A 405 -13.31 -16.02 19.37
CA VAL A 405 -12.47 -16.71 18.42
C VAL A 405 -13.33 -17.55 17.49
N ARG A 406 -13.49 -17.12 16.22
CA ARG A 406 -14.16 -17.85 15.11
C ARG A 406 -15.59 -18.34 15.33
N VAL A 407 -16.17 -18.25 16.53
CA VAL A 407 -17.48 -18.79 16.88
C VAL A 407 -18.61 -17.87 16.47
N LEU A 408 -18.35 -16.59 16.53
CA LEU A 408 -19.34 -15.57 16.21
C LEU A 408 -19.22 -15.09 14.75
N GLY A 409 -18.51 -15.84 13.89
CA GLY A 409 -18.24 -15.48 12.50
C GLY A 409 -19.46 -15.48 11.60
N GLU A 410 -20.43 -16.41 11.79
CA GLU A 410 -21.56 -16.57 10.88
C GLU A 410 -22.89 -16.65 11.64
N GLY A 411 -23.82 -15.76 11.31
CA GLY A 411 -25.24 -15.88 11.61
C GLY A 411 -25.71 -15.78 13.06
N VAL A 412 -24.85 -15.72 14.06
CA VAL A 412 -25.28 -15.66 15.49
C VAL A 412 -25.90 -14.30 15.77
N ASP A 413 -27.14 -14.29 16.23
CA ASP A 413 -27.88 -13.08 16.61
C ASP A 413 -27.57 -12.68 18.07
N ILE A 414 -27.01 -11.50 18.24
CA ILE A 414 -26.70 -10.92 19.55
C ILE A 414 -27.76 -9.84 19.80
N THR A 415 -28.90 -10.28 20.29
CA THR A 415 -30.01 -9.40 20.62
C THR A 415 -30.18 -9.28 22.13
N GLY A 416 -30.29 -8.06 22.61
CA GLY A 416 -30.51 -7.75 24.02
C GLY A 416 -30.87 -6.29 24.18
N GLU A 417 -30.94 -5.82 25.41
CA GLU A 417 -31.28 -4.42 25.71
C GLU A 417 -30.22 -3.44 25.17
N ARG A 418 -28.93 -3.82 25.27
CA ARG A 418 -27.79 -2.99 24.83
C ARG A 418 -27.27 -3.34 23.46
N GLY A 419 -27.42 -4.61 23.03
CA GLY A 419 -26.85 -5.08 21.78
C GLY A 419 -25.32 -5.00 21.75
N VAL A 420 -24.75 -4.65 20.59
CA VAL A 420 -23.31 -4.45 20.38
C VAL A 420 -23.07 -3.00 19.98
N GLU A 421 -22.38 -2.22 20.80
CA GLU A 421 -22.07 -0.80 20.52
C GLU A 421 -20.74 -0.65 19.80
N ALA A 422 -19.75 -1.47 20.12
CA ALA A 422 -18.45 -1.45 19.49
C ALA A 422 -17.91 -2.85 19.20
N ILE A 423 -17.11 -2.95 18.15
CA ILE A 423 -16.30 -4.13 17.83
C ILE A 423 -14.83 -3.74 17.72
N CYS A 424 -13.95 -4.62 18.15
CA CYS A 424 -12.51 -4.43 18.04
C CYS A 424 -11.87 -5.64 17.33
N PHE A 425 -11.08 -5.38 16.31
CA PHE A 425 -10.26 -6.39 15.65
C PHE A 425 -8.91 -6.49 16.35
N ALA A 426 -8.84 -7.24 17.43
CA ALA A 426 -7.63 -7.39 18.26
C ALA A 426 -6.44 -7.94 17.48
N ASP A 427 -6.70 -8.73 16.44
CA ASP A 427 -5.71 -9.31 15.53
C ASP A 427 -6.01 -9.01 14.07
N THR A 428 -4.97 -9.06 13.23
CA THR A 428 -5.11 -8.93 11.77
C THR A 428 -5.93 -10.08 11.21
N ARG A 429 -7.07 -9.77 10.60
CA ARG A 429 -7.95 -10.73 9.94
C ARG A 429 -7.53 -10.94 8.49
N GLY A 430 -7.46 -12.22 8.08
CA GLY A 430 -7.16 -12.58 6.69
C GLY A 430 -8.38 -12.59 5.77
N SER A 431 -9.59 -12.82 6.32
CA SER A 431 -10.82 -12.96 5.55
C SER A 431 -11.64 -11.66 5.54
N GLN A 432 -11.78 -11.07 4.34
CA GLN A 432 -12.65 -9.90 4.13
C GLN A 432 -14.12 -10.20 4.50
N VAL A 433 -14.56 -11.41 4.26
CA VAL A 433 -15.93 -11.87 4.60
C VAL A 433 -16.17 -11.83 6.11
N GLU A 434 -15.24 -12.37 6.91
CA GLU A 434 -15.35 -12.34 8.38
C GLU A 434 -15.37 -10.90 8.92
N ILE A 435 -14.56 -10.01 8.34
CA ILE A 435 -14.53 -8.60 8.73
C ILE A 435 -15.92 -7.97 8.54
N VAL A 436 -16.50 -8.11 7.35
CA VAL A 436 -17.82 -7.52 7.04
C VAL A 436 -18.93 -8.12 7.89
N GLN A 437 -18.91 -9.42 8.12
CA GLN A 437 -19.88 -10.09 8.98
C GLN A 437 -19.80 -9.60 10.43
N ASN A 438 -18.60 -9.43 10.95
CA ASN A 438 -18.39 -8.91 12.29
C ASN A 438 -18.84 -7.44 12.42
N ILE A 439 -18.54 -6.60 11.41
CA ILE A 439 -19.05 -5.22 11.34
C ILE A 439 -20.57 -5.21 11.35
N GLY A 440 -21.22 -6.02 10.52
CA GLY A 440 -22.69 -6.10 10.43
C GLY A 440 -23.41 -6.44 11.74
N ARG A 441 -22.70 -6.99 12.74
CA ARG A 441 -23.25 -7.23 14.09
C ARG A 441 -23.40 -5.95 14.89
N ALA A 442 -22.40 -5.08 14.81
CA ALA A 442 -22.44 -3.79 15.47
C ALA A 442 -23.46 -2.85 14.82
N LEU A 443 -23.73 -3.03 13.50
CA LEU A 443 -24.64 -2.15 12.76
C LEU A 443 -26.12 -2.45 12.96
N ARG A 444 -26.48 -3.45 13.74
CA ARG A 444 -27.88 -3.69 14.07
C ARG A 444 -28.42 -2.56 14.92
N LEU A 445 -29.63 -2.09 14.60
CA LEU A 445 -30.32 -1.08 15.41
C LEU A 445 -30.60 -1.61 16.82
N ASN A 446 -30.79 -0.70 17.75
CA ASN A 446 -31.24 -1.05 19.09
C ASN A 446 -32.60 -1.76 19.04
N LYS A 447 -32.96 -2.49 20.09
CA LYS A 447 -34.20 -3.26 20.15
C LYS A 447 -35.45 -2.40 20.06
N ASP A 448 -35.38 -1.18 20.54
CA ASP A 448 -36.43 -0.16 20.46
C ASP A 448 -36.51 0.51 19.07
N GLY A 449 -35.62 0.19 18.16
CA GLY A 449 -35.51 0.79 16.84
C GLY A 449 -34.79 2.13 16.81
N SER A 450 -34.23 2.59 17.92
CA SER A 450 -33.44 3.82 17.95
C SER A 450 -32.15 3.65 17.16
N THR A 451 -31.73 4.74 16.54
CA THR A 451 -30.47 4.80 15.81
C THR A 451 -29.28 4.90 16.79
N LYS A 452 -28.19 4.27 16.44
CA LYS A 452 -26.90 4.38 17.14
C LYS A 452 -25.79 4.55 16.12
N ILE A 453 -24.63 5.02 16.59
CA ILE A 453 -23.41 4.96 15.80
C ILE A 453 -22.56 3.83 16.37
N ALA A 454 -22.31 2.81 15.58
CA ALA A 454 -21.45 1.70 15.95
C ALA A 454 -19.98 2.10 15.82
N ARG A 455 -19.11 1.66 16.72
CA ARG A 455 -17.68 1.90 16.63
C ARG A 455 -16.93 0.65 16.20
N ILE A 456 -16.12 0.82 15.15
CA ILE A 456 -15.24 -0.22 14.63
C ILE A 456 -13.83 0.14 15.06
N ILE A 457 -13.33 -0.52 16.10
CA ILE A 457 -12.04 -0.22 16.70
C ILE A 457 -10.96 -1.08 16.04
N VAL A 458 -9.93 -0.42 15.51
CA VAL A 458 -8.80 -1.07 14.85
C VAL A 458 -7.51 -0.70 15.57
N PRO A 459 -6.96 -1.57 16.42
CA PRO A 459 -5.68 -1.34 17.07
C PRO A 459 -4.53 -1.46 16.05
N VAL A 460 -3.64 -0.49 16.08
CA VAL A 460 -2.42 -0.42 15.29
C VAL A 460 -1.24 -0.34 16.24
N PHE A 461 -0.46 -1.41 16.32
CA PHE A 461 0.76 -1.42 17.13
C PHE A 461 1.91 -0.83 16.33
N LEU A 462 2.35 0.36 16.73
CA LEU A 462 3.48 1.06 16.12
C LEU A 462 4.80 0.51 16.66
N ASP A 463 5.72 0.21 15.77
CA ASP A 463 7.06 -0.22 16.15
C ASP A 463 7.83 0.91 16.89
N PRO A 464 8.80 0.58 17.75
CA PRO A 464 9.59 1.58 18.46
C PRO A 464 10.26 2.58 17.51
N GLY A 465 9.96 3.87 17.68
CA GLY A 465 10.51 4.94 16.83
C GLY A 465 9.75 5.18 15.53
N GLU A 466 8.72 4.42 15.24
CA GLU A 466 7.86 4.64 14.07
C GLU A 466 7.08 5.95 14.20
N ASP A 467 7.15 6.81 13.17
CA ASP A 467 6.34 8.01 13.11
C ASP A 467 4.96 7.64 12.53
N PRO A 468 3.88 7.90 13.28
CA PRO A 468 2.54 7.70 12.75
C PRO A 468 2.26 8.38 11.40
N LYS A 469 2.98 9.43 11.02
CA LYS A 469 2.86 10.09 9.71
C LYS A 469 3.29 9.22 8.53
N ASP A 470 4.10 8.17 8.79
CA ASP A 470 4.59 7.24 7.78
C ASP A 470 3.60 6.12 7.43
N MET A 471 2.33 6.27 7.81
CA MET A 471 1.28 5.25 7.66
C MET A 471 1.16 4.67 6.26
N VAL A 472 1.50 5.43 5.21
CA VAL A 472 1.39 4.98 3.81
C VAL A 472 2.30 3.78 3.54
N ALA A 473 3.53 3.77 4.03
CA ALA A 473 4.50 2.68 3.84
C ALA A 473 4.56 1.70 5.02
N SER A 474 4.00 2.08 6.17
CA SER A 474 4.09 1.30 7.39
C SER A 474 3.35 -0.05 7.31
N ALA A 475 4.03 -1.11 7.77
CA ALA A 475 3.44 -2.43 7.93
C ALA A 475 2.47 -2.50 9.13
N SER A 476 2.62 -1.64 10.13
CA SER A 476 1.80 -1.60 11.33
C SER A 476 0.33 -1.33 11.03
N TYR A 477 0.03 -0.64 9.93
CA TYR A 477 -1.35 -0.35 9.51
C TYR A 477 -2.03 -1.47 8.70
N LYS A 478 -1.43 -2.66 8.59
CA LYS A 478 -2.08 -3.82 7.92
C LYS A 478 -3.48 -4.13 8.46
N PRO A 479 -3.76 -4.09 9.79
CA PRO A 479 -5.10 -4.33 10.31
C PRO A 479 -6.13 -3.35 9.74
N LEU A 480 -5.80 -2.06 9.70
CA LEU A 480 -6.67 -1.02 9.14
C LEU A 480 -6.91 -1.26 7.63
N VAL A 481 -5.86 -1.58 6.88
CA VAL A 481 -5.98 -1.91 5.46
C VAL A 481 -6.93 -3.10 5.25
N ALA A 482 -6.81 -4.15 6.06
CA ALA A 482 -7.66 -5.33 5.96
C ALA A 482 -9.15 -4.99 6.23
N VAL A 483 -9.45 -4.17 7.24
CA VAL A 483 -10.81 -3.70 7.54
C VAL A 483 -11.38 -2.87 6.40
N LEU A 484 -10.61 -1.91 5.89
CA LEU A 484 -11.06 -1.04 4.79
C LEU A 484 -11.22 -1.81 3.46
N GLN A 485 -10.34 -2.76 3.17
CA GLN A 485 -10.49 -3.65 2.01
C GLN A 485 -11.71 -4.58 2.15
N GLY A 486 -11.97 -5.08 3.37
CA GLY A 486 -13.19 -5.83 3.67
C GLY A 486 -14.44 -5.02 3.39
N LEU A 487 -14.52 -3.81 3.90
CA LEU A 487 -15.63 -2.89 3.64
C LEU A 487 -15.79 -2.58 2.15
N ARG A 488 -14.69 -2.31 1.45
CA ARG A 488 -14.68 -2.04 0.03
C ARG A 488 -15.19 -3.22 -0.81
N SER A 489 -14.79 -4.45 -0.46
CA SER A 489 -15.24 -5.65 -1.20
C SER A 489 -16.74 -5.89 -1.10
N HIS A 490 -17.39 -5.30 -0.09
CA HIS A 490 -18.80 -5.37 0.14
C HIS A 490 -19.57 -4.17 -0.43
N ASP A 491 -18.98 -2.98 -0.32
CA ASP A 491 -19.57 -1.74 -0.82
C ASP A 491 -18.47 -0.70 -1.14
N GLU A 492 -18.22 -0.51 -2.43
CA GLU A 492 -17.17 0.40 -2.90
C GLU A 492 -17.47 1.85 -2.55
N ARG A 493 -18.75 2.24 -2.50
CA ARG A 493 -19.20 3.60 -2.20
C ARG A 493 -18.79 4.08 -0.81
N LEU A 494 -18.79 3.16 0.18
CA LEU A 494 -18.38 3.49 1.55
C LEU A 494 -16.94 4.01 1.62
N VAL A 495 -16.03 3.34 0.93
CA VAL A 495 -14.61 3.72 0.97
C VAL A 495 -14.37 4.97 0.11
N GLU A 496 -15.11 5.17 -0.97
CA GLU A 496 -15.11 6.41 -1.73
C GLU A 496 -15.57 7.61 -0.90
N GLN A 497 -16.62 7.44 -0.10
CA GLN A 497 -17.07 8.46 0.85
C GLN A 497 -16.01 8.78 1.90
N LEU A 498 -15.31 7.78 2.44
CA LEU A 498 -14.18 7.97 3.36
C LEU A 498 -13.06 8.79 2.72
N ALA A 499 -12.70 8.48 1.48
CA ALA A 499 -11.65 9.20 0.75
C ALA A 499 -12.06 10.63 0.40
N SER A 500 -13.29 10.82 -0.05
CA SER A 500 -13.83 12.13 -0.43
C SER A 500 -13.90 13.05 0.79
N ARG A 501 -14.39 12.57 1.91
CA ARG A 501 -14.48 13.33 3.16
C ARG A 501 -13.10 13.66 3.76
N ALA A 502 -12.15 12.73 3.69
CA ALA A 502 -10.77 12.98 4.10
C ALA A 502 -10.11 14.13 3.32
N LEU A 503 -10.50 14.33 2.05
CA LEU A 503 -9.99 15.43 1.21
C LEU A 503 -10.65 16.77 1.54
N THR A 504 -11.89 16.77 2.04
CA THR A 504 -12.68 18.00 2.26
C THR A 504 -12.47 18.61 3.65
N HIS A 505 -12.03 17.87 4.65
CA HIS A 505 -11.97 18.27 6.07
C HIS A 505 -10.56 18.20 6.67
N GLY A 506 -9.59 18.77 5.98
CA GLY A 506 -8.28 19.01 6.59
C GLY A 506 -8.33 20.19 7.56
N GLN A 507 -8.66 19.97 8.82
CA GLN A 507 -8.25 20.79 9.98
C GLN A 507 -9.20 20.84 11.19
N HIS A 508 -10.38 20.24 11.17
CA HIS A 508 -11.27 20.37 12.33
C HIS A 508 -11.47 19.03 13.06
N LYS A 509 -11.11 19.00 14.35
CA LYS A 509 -11.63 18.02 15.30
C LYS A 509 -13.11 18.35 15.51
N VAL A 510 -14.00 17.59 14.92
CA VAL A 510 -15.41 17.69 15.21
C VAL A 510 -15.69 16.84 16.47
N HIS A 511 -15.93 17.50 17.59
CA HIS A 511 -16.45 16.85 18.79
C HIS A 511 -17.96 16.74 18.69
N LEU A 512 -18.46 15.52 18.48
CA LEU A 512 -19.90 15.27 18.57
C LEU A 512 -20.34 15.37 20.02
N ARG A 513 -21.26 16.28 20.33
CA ARG A 513 -21.95 16.31 21.63
C ARG A 513 -23.11 15.33 21.57
N ARG A 514 -23.16 14.42 22.53
CA ARG A 514 -24.30 13.53 22.77
C ARG A 514 -25.12 14.04 23.95
N ASP A 515 -26.44 13.89 23.87
CA ASP A 515 -27.33 14.10 25.02
C ASP A 515 -27.22 12.93 26.02
N GLU A 516 -27.95 13.08 27.13
CA GLU A 516 -27.98 12.10 28.21
C GLU A 516 -28.52 10.73 27.77
N ASP A 517 -29.24 10.69 26.64
CA ASP A 517 -29.79 9.48 26.03
C ASP A 517 -28.84 8.87 24.97
N GLY A 518 -27.64 9.45 24.76
CA GLY A 518 -26.65 8.97 23.81
C GLY A 518 -26.92 9.37 22.35
N GLN A 519 -27.88 10.27 22.11
CA GLN A 519 -28.17 10.84 20.80
C GLN A 519 -27.25 12.02 20.49
N ILE A 520 -26.87 12.18 19.21
CA ILE A 520 -26.03 13.28 18.77
C ILE A 520 -26.84 14.57 18.77
N VAL A 521 -26.51 15.51 19.66
CA VAL A 521 -27.21 16.79 19.81
C VAL A 521 -26.50 17.95 19.13
N GLY A 522 -25.25 17.75 18.70
CA GLY A 522 -24.49 18.76 17.96
C GLY A 522 -23.03 18.42 17.77
N ALA A 523 -22.38 19.08 16.81
CA ALA A 523 -20.94 19.02 16.56
C ALA A 523 -20.34 20.39 16.91
N GLY A 524 -19.31 20.43 17.76
CA GLY A 524 -18.61 21.65 18.12
C GLY A 524 -17.12 21.56 17.78
N GLY A 525 -16.59 22.51 17.01
CA GLY A 525 -15.15 22.73 16.86
C GLY A 525 -14.72 23.93 17.72
N GLU A 526 -13.51 23.94 18.24
CA GLU A 526 -12.95 25.11 18.88
C GLU A 526 -12.73 26.21 17.81
N GLY A 527 -13.54 27.25 17.82
CA GLY A 527 -13.36 28.45 17.00
C GLY A 527 -14.66 29.04 16.43
N GLU A 528 -15.18 30.00 17.13
CA GLU A 528 -16.11 31.07 16.76
C GLU A 528 -17.43 30.73 16.04
N ASP A 529 -18.47 31.21 16.69
CA ASP A 529 -19.86 31.31 16.29
C ASP A 529 -20.05 31.79 14.83
N GLN A 530 -20.64 30.90 13.99
CA GLN A 530 -21.54 31.34 12.93
C GLN A 530 -22.71 30.37 12.81
N GLU A 531 -23.88 30.90 13.17
CA GLU A 531 -25.17 30.32 12.90
C GLU A 531 -25.36 30.21 11.38
N ASP A 532 -25.48 28.95 10.88
CA ASP A 532 -26.38 28.67 9.77
C ASP A 532 -26.81 27.20 9.87
N GLY A 533 -28.06 27.06 10.27
CA GLY A 533 -28.71 25.77 10.45
C GLY A 533 -29.17 25.19 9.13
N THR A 534 -28.39 24.26 8.58
CA THR A 534 -28.90 23.20 7.67
C THR A 534 -27.91 22.03 7.61
N ASP A 535 -28.39 20.84 7.99
CA ASP A 535 -27.77 19.51 7.77
C ASP A 535 -26.48 19.14 8.53
N ALA A 536 -26.40 19.40 9.83
CA ALA A 536 -25.31 18.92 10.69
C ALA A 536 -25.27 17.39 10.93
N ALA A 537 -26.29 16.65 10.52
CA ALA A 537 -26.36 15.19 10.71
C ALA A 537 -25.52 14.38 9.70
N ALA A 538 -25.00 15.02 8.65
CA ALA A 538 -24.30 14.37 7.54
C ALA A 538 -22.77 14.43 7.63
N GLU A 539 -22.18 15.08 8.63
CA GLU A 539 -20.75 15.47 8.62
C GLU A 539 -19.85 14.76 9.63
N SER A 540 -20.23 13.61 10.18
CA SER A 540 -19.27 12.88 11.03
C SER A 540 -18.15 12.27 10.18
N ALA A 541 -16.90 12.51 10.55
CA ALA A 541 -15.79 11.80 9.94
C ALA A 541 -15.92 10.32 10.27
N LEU A 542 -16.02 9.47 9.26
CA LEU A 542 -16.16 8.02 9.44
C LEU A 542 -14.87 7.34 9.89
N LEU A 543 -13.74 8.04 9.85
CA LEU A 543 -12.42 7.49 10.19
C LEU A 543 -11.70 8.44 11.17
N HIS A 544 -11.44 7.95 12.39
CA HIS A 544 -10.77 8.68 13.45
C HIS A 544 -9.44 8.04 13.80
N PHE A 545 -8.40 8.84 13.95
CA PHE A 545 -7.09 8.41 14.43
C PHE A 545 -6.84 8.94 15.84
N SER A 546 -6.21 8.13 16.70
CA SER A 546 -5.79 8.58 18.03
C SER A 546 -4.72 9.69 17.99
N SER A 547 -3.94 9.77 16.91
CA SER A 547 -3.00 10.87 16.66
C SER A 547 -3.50 11.78 15.53
N PRO A 548 -3.29 13.10 15.60
CA PRO A 548 -3.68 14.03 14.54
C PRO A 548 -3.06 13.69 13.19
N ARG A 549 -3.85 13.77 12.12
CA ARG A 549 -3.43 13.51 10.73
C ARG A 549 -3.90 14.62 9.82
N ASP A 550 -3.10 14.92 8.79
CA ASP A 550 -3.57 15.75 7.69
C ASP A 550 -4.40 14.92 6.69
N ALA A 551 -5.35 15.59 6.03
CA ALA A 551 -6.25 14.95 5.09
C ALA A 551 -5.52 14.37 3.87
N ALA A 552 -4.42 14.96 3.44
CA ALA A 552 -3.64 14.52 2.29
C ALA A 552 -2.97 13.17 2.58
N THR A 553 -2.43 12.99 3.78
CA THR A 553 -1.85 11.70 4.22
C THR A 553 -2.90 10.60 4.26
N ILE A 554 -4.11 10.87 4.80
CA ILE A 554 -5.20 9.89 4.82
C ILE A 554 -5.64 9.54 3.39
N ALA A 555 -5.80 10.54 2.52
CA ALA A 555 -6.17 10.31 1.14
C ALA A 555 -5.10 9.52 0.35
N ALA A 556 -3.82 9.80 0.57
CA ALA A 556 -2.72 9.05 -0.01
C ALA A 556 -2.72 7.58 0.46
N PHE A 557 -2.93 7.36 1.76
CA PHE A 557 -3.06 6.02 2.35
C PHE A 557 -4.23 5.24 1.73
N LEU A 558 -5.42 5.82 1.70
CA LEU A 558 -6.60 5.17 1.11
C LEU A 558 -6.36 4.82 -0.35
N ARG A 559 -5.82 5.75 -1.14
CA ARG A 559 -5.56 5.56 -2.56
C ARG A 559 -4.55 4.44 -2.84
N THR A 560 -3.45 4.39 -2.07
CA THR A 560 -2.32 3.48 -2.33
C THR A 560 -2.45 2.12 -1.64
N ARG A 561 -3.13 2.06 -0.50
CA ARG A 561 -3.22 0.85 0.31
C ARG A 561 -4.57 0.14 0.20
N VAL A 562 -5.64 0.87 -0.06
CA VAL A 562 -7.01 0.34 -0.06
C VAL A 562 -7.58 0.25 -1.46
N TYR A 563 -7.59 1.36 -2.21
CA TYR A 563 -8.20 1.36 -3.55
C TYR A 563 -7.42 0.56 -4.58
N ARG A 564 -6.13 0.72 -4.58
CA ARG A 564 -5.22 0.04 -5.51
C ARG A 564 -3.96 -0.32 -4.76
N PRO A 565 -3.95 -1.44 -4.05
CA PRO A 565 -2.83 -1.79 -3.17
C PRO A 565 -1.52 -1.96 -3.95
N GLU A 566 -0.50 -1.27 -3.49
CA GLU A 566 0.88 -1.40 -3.93
C GLU A 566 1.69 -2.25 -2.97
N SER A 567 2.83 -2.76 -3.43
CA SER A 567 3.74 -3.46 -2.53
C SER A 567 4.32 -2.51 -1.49
N LEU A 568 4.44 -2.96 -0.24
CA LEU A 568 5.02 -2.15 0.85
C LEU A 568 6.43 -1.67 0.51
N VAL A 569 7.24 -2.52 -0.11
CA VAL A 569 8.61 -2.18 -0.52
C VAL A 569 8.63 -1.05 -1.56
N TRP A 570 7.69 -1.04 -2.51
CA TRP A 570 7.58 0.05 -3.47
C TRP A 570 7.12 1.35 -2.82
N LEU A 571 6.14 1.26 -1.90
CA LEU A 571 5.61 2.40 -1.16
C LEU A 571 6.65 3.04 -0.24
N GLU A 572 7.53 2.24 0.36
CA GLU A 572 8.65 2.73 1.15
C GLU A 572 9.55 3.66 0.31
N GLY A 573 9.90 3.25 -0.90
CA GLY A 573 10.66 4.09 -1.82
C GLY A 573 9.91 5.33 -2.30
N TYR A 574 8.61 5.21 -2.53
CA TYR A 574 7.74 6.33 -2.90
C TYR A 574 7.67 7.38 -1.78
N GLN A 575 7.49 6.93 -0.55
CA GLN A 575 7.45 7.82 0.62
C GLN A 575 8.82 8.43 0.92
N ALA A 576 9.89 7.66 0.73
CA ALA A 576 11.26 8.16 0.83
C ALA A 576 11.50 9.35 -0.13
N LEU A 577 11.00 9.23 -1.36
CA LEU A 577 11.13 10.29 -2.37
C LEU A 577 10.38 11.56 -1.94
N ILE A 578 9.15 11.44 -1.52
CA ILE A 578 8.33 12.58 -1.07
C ILE A 578 8.97 13.27 0.14
N ARG A 579 9.39 12.49 1.15
CA ARG A 579 10.04 13.02 2.35
C ARG A 579 11.34 13.73 2.01
N TRP A 580 12.21 13.12 1.23
CA TRP A 580 13.48 13.72 0.82
C TRP A 580 13.29 15.06 0.11
N ARG A 581 12.29 15.16 -0.76
CA ARG A 581 11.95 16.43 -1.43
C ARG A 581 11.47 17.49 -0.45
N ALA A 582 10.61 17.11 0.50
CA ALA A 582 10.11 18.01 1.52
C ALA A 582 11.21 18.50 2.47
N GLU A 583 12.10 17.62 2.93
CA GLU A 583 13.21 17.96 3.81
C GLU A 583 14.27 18.84 3.15
N ASN A 584 14.42 18.73 1.82
CA ASN A 584 15.34 19.58 1.05
C ASN A 584 14.67 20.80 0.40
N GLU A 585 13.40 21.11 0.77
CA GLU A 585 12.62 22.25 0.28
C GLU A 585 12.53 22.34 -1.25
N ILE A 586 12.48 21.18 -1.94
CA ILE A 586 12.49 21.11 -3.40
C ILE A 586 11.07 21.33 -3.93
N THR A 587 10.81 22.48 -4.51
CA THR A 587 9.51 22.85 -5.09
C THR A 587 9.40 22.60 -6.59
N GLY A 588 10.53 22.43 -7.29
CA GLY A 588 10.61 22.19 -8.73
C GLY A 588 11.04 20.80 -9.10
N LEU A 589 11.31 20.58 -10.39
CA LEU A 589 11.92 19.34 -10.88
C LEU A 589 13.39 19.30 -10.46
N HIS A 590 13.74 18.35 -9.63
CA HIS A 590 15.10 18.11 -9.19
C HIS A 590 15.41 16.61 -9.19
N ALA A 591 16.45 16.22 -9.90
CA ALA A 591 16.83 14.82 -10.02
C ALA A 591 17.54 14.34 -8.75
N VAL A 592 17.01 13.30 -8.11
CA VAL A 592 17.67 12.65 -6.96
C VAL A 592 19.02 12.09 -7.39
N PRO A 593 20.13 12.46 -6.71
CA PRO A 593 21.45 11.88 -6.95
C PRO A 593 21.46 10.37 -6.66
N TYR A 594 22.33 9.62 -7.36
CA TYR A 594 22.34 8.15 -7.30
C TYR A 594 22.75 7.57 -5.93
N ASP A 595 23.57 8.30 -5.21
CA ASP A 595 24.17 7.93 -3.92
C ASP A 595 23.38 8.40 -2.69
N VAL A 596 22.21 9.00 -2.89
CA VAL A 596 21.35 9.46 -1.79
C VAL A 596 20.77 8.27 -1.04
N GLU A 597 20.97 8.28 0.27
CA GLU A 597 20.39 7.39 1.26
C GLU A 597 19.58 8.24 2.26
N VAL A 598 18.42 7.75 2.68
CA VAL A 598 17.49 8.44 3.60
C VAL A 598 16.97 7.50 4.67
N GLU A 599 16.44 8.05 5.76
CA GLU A 599 15.72 7.27 6.76
C GLU A 599 14.22 7.27 6.44
N VAL A 600 13.60 6.09 6.42
CA VAL A 600 12.16 5.92 6.14
C VAL A 600 11.54 4.97 7.15
N GLY A 601 10.68 5.49 8.00
CA GLY A 601 10.08 4.68 9.06
C GLY A 601 11.14 4.06 9.96
N VAL A 602 11.17 2.73 10.01
CA VAL A 602 12.17 1.97 10.77
C VAL A 602 13.42 1.62 9.95
N THR A 603 13.39 1.86 8.64
CA THR A 603 14.50 1.54 7.74
C THR A 603 15.53 2.67 7.76
N LYS A 604 16.73 2.35 8.25
CA LYS A 604 17.90 3.25 8.18
C LYS A 604 18.65 3.02 6.87
N ASN A 605 19.17 4.12 6.30
CA ASN A 605 19.96 4.10 5.06
C ASN A 605 19.21 3.49 3.86
N PHE A 606 17.93 3.86 3.67
CA PHE A 606 17.21 3.47 2.47
C PHE A 606 17.87 4.07 1.23
N PRO A 607 18.27 3.25 0.21
CA PRO A 607 19.03 3.71 -0.94
C PRO A 607 18.14 4.40 -1.98
N LEU A 608 17.62 5.59 -1.66
CA LEU A 608 16.68 6.34 -2.48
C LEU A 608 17.17 6.57 -3.91
N GLY A 609 18.43 7.00 -4.08
CA GLY A 609 18.98 7.26 -5.41
C GLY A 609 19.00 6.02 -6.31
N ARG A 610 19.29 4.84 -5.74
CA ARG A 610 19.23 3.55 -6.47
C ARG A 610 17.80 3.15 -6.80
N TRP A 611 16.86 3.33 -5.86
CA TRP A 611 15.46 3.05 -6.07
C TRP A 611 14.87 3.91 -7.20
N VAL A 612 15.12 5.21 -7.19
CA VAL A 612 14.73 6.14 -8.26
C VAL A 612 15.33 5.73 -9.60
N HIS A 613 16.60 5.31 -9.63
CA HIS A 613 17.24 4.80 -10.83
C HIS A 613 16.55 3.53 -11.38
N GLN A 614 16.11 2.63 -10.51
CA GLN A 614 15.34 1.44 -10.91
C GLN A 614 13.98 1.81 -11.52
N GLN A 615 13.26 2.80 -10.95
CA GLN A 615 12.01 3.28 -11.54
C GLN A 615 12.24 3.87 -12.95
N ARG A 616 13.29 4.67 -13.13
CA ARG A 616 13.68 5.20 -14.45
C ARG A 616 14.02 4.09 -15.45
N LYS A 617 14.70 3.04 -14.98
CA LYS A 617 15.00 1.87 -15.81
C LYS A 617 13.71 1.15 -16.22
N ALA A 618 12.81 0.85 -15.27
CA ALA A 618 11.54 0.20 -15.52
C ALA A 618 10.67 1.01 -16.51
N GLN A 619 10.64 2.34 -16.41
CA GLN A 619 9.93 3.19 -17.36
C GLN A 619 10.52 3.07 -18.78
N ARG A 620 11.85 3.07 -18.92
CA ARG A 620 12.50 2.95 -20.25
C ARG A 620 12.35 1.59 -20.89
N THR A 621 12.23 0.52 -20.08
CA THR A 621 11.99 -0.85 -20.58
C THR A 621 10.50 -1.17 -20.78
N GLY A 622 9.60 -0.25 -20.44
CA GLY A 622 8.15 -0.47 -20.52
C GLY A 622 7.61 -1.41 -19.44
N GLU A 623 8.39 -1.69 -18.39
CA GLU A 623 8.01 -2.57 -17.29
C GLU A 623 7.34 -1.82 -16.12
N LEU A 624 7.38 -0.48 -16.13
CA LEU A 624 6.74 0.33 -15.11
C LEU A 624 5.24 0.42 -15.39
N GLU A 625 4.43 0.02 -14.41
CA GLU A 625 2.97 0.16 -14.49
C GLU A 625 2.57 1.63 -14.62
N ASP A 626 1.62 1.94 -15.51
CA ASP A 626 1.11 3.31 -15.76
C ASP A 626 0.69 4.02 -14.48
N ARG A 627 0.16 3.28 -13.53
CA ARG A 627 -0.25 3.77 -12.24
C ARG A 627 0.93 4.24 -11.38
N ARG A 628 2.01 3.47 -11.30
CA ARG A 628 3.23 3.87 -10.58
C ARG A 628 3.82 5.11 -11.22
N LYS A 629 3.76 5.18 -12.54
CA LYS A 629 4.13 6.38 -13.27
C LYS A 629 3.29 7.58 -12.85
N THR A 630 1.96 7.42 -12.80
CA THR A 630 1.04 8.47 -12.37
C THR A 630 1.33 8.95 -10.93
N LEU A 631 1.61 8.03 -10.00
CA LEU A 631 2.00 8.38 -8.64
C LEU A 631 3.33 9.14 -8.59
N LEU A 632 4.31 8.73 -9.38
CA LEU A 632 5.63 9.39 -9.45
C LEU A 632 5.59 10.74 -10.17
N ASP A 633 4.62 10.96 -11.04
CA ASP A 633 4.39 12.23 -11.74
C ASP A 633 3.63 13.26 -10.88
N THR A 634 3.16 12.90 -9.67
CA THR A 634 2.52 13.87 -8.76
C THR A 634 3.50 14.97 -8.36
N PRO A 635 3.02 16.22 -8.11
CA PRO A 635 3.89 17.34 -7.71
C PRO A 635 4.74 17.02 -6.46
N ASP A 636 4.19 16.27 -5.50
CA ASP A 636 4.89 15.89 -4.27
C ASP A 636 6.05 14.93 -4.53
N ALA A 637 5.86 13.95 -5.43
CA ALA A 637 6.90 13.01 -5.83
C ALA A 637 7.87 13.63 -6.85
N GLY A 638 7.36 14.47 -7.77
CA GLY A 638 8.12 15.27 -8.72
C GLY A 638 9.23 14.49 -9.43
N MET A 639 8.92 13.30 -9.93
CA MET A 639 9.90 12.39 -10.53
C MET A 639 10.51 12.96 -11.80
N VAL A 640 11.81 13.07 -11.82
CA VAL A 640 12.55 13.42 -13.04
C VAL A 640 12.93 12.15 -13.78
N TRP A 641 12.27 11.89 -14.91
CA TRP A 641 12.46 10.65 -15.67
C TRP A 641 13.75 10.63 -16.48
N GLU A 642 14.11 11.75 -17.06
CA GLU A 642 15.30 11.91 -17.91
C GLU A 642 16.26 12.98 -17.35
N PRO A 643 16.96 12.69 -16.27
CA PRO A 643 17.87 13.67 -15.64
C PRO A 643 18.95 14.19 -16.59
N GLY A 644 19.26 13.44 -17.63
CA GLY A 644 20.18 13.88 -18.67
C GLY A 644 19.62 14.98 -19.56
N GLU A 645 18.33 15.05 -19.79
CA GLU A 645 17.69 16.12 -20.59
C GLU A 645 17.52 17.40 -19.75
N GLU A 646 17.13 17.26 -18.50
CA GLU A 646 17.04 18.40 -17.60
C GLU A 646 18.41 19.06 -17.38
N ALA A 647 19.45 18.26 -17.12
CA ALA A 647 20.82 18.73 -17.02
C ALA A 647 21.32 19.34 -18.37
N TRP A 648 20.80 18.84 -19.48
CA TRP A 648 21.11 19.38 -20.81
C TRP A 648 20.44 20.74 -21.03
N GLU A 649 19.17 20.90 -20.70
CA GLU A 649 18.47 22.19 -20.82
C GLU A 649 19.08 23.27 -19.88
N ALA A 650 19.47 22.87 -18.66
CA ALA A 650 20.19 23.77 -17.75
C ALA A 650 21.53 24.24 -18.37
N LYS A 651 22.26 23.32 -19.04
CA LYS A 651 23.49 23.69 -19.80
C LYS A 651 23.19 24.64 -20.95
N LEU A 652 22.16 24.36 -21.75
CA LEU A 652 21.76 25.23 -22.84
C LEU A 652 21.37 26.62 -22.35
N ALA A 653 20.62 26.72 -21.24
CA ALA A 653 20.26 27.99 -20.63
C ALA A 653 21.51 28.80 -20.24
N THR A 654 22.49 28.14 -19.60
CA THR A 654 23.76 28.77 -19.24
C THR A 654 24.54 29.23 -20.48
N LEU A 655 24.60 28.39 -21.52
CA LEU A 655 25.30 28.73 -22.79
C LEU A 655 24.58 29.87 -23.53
N ARG A 656 23.25 29.91 -23.54
CA ARG A 656 22.46 31.03 -24.12
C ARG A 656 22.70 32.34 -23.35
N SER A 657 22.78 32.28 -22.01
CA SER A 657 23.10 33.42 -21.17
C SER A 657 24.50 33.95 -21.48
N TYR A 658 25.50 33.07 -21.52
CA TYR A 658 26.88 33.45 -21.85
C TYR A 658 26.97 34.10 -23.25
N ARG A 659 26.33 33.48 -24.25
CA ARG A 659 26.29 33.98 -25.65
C ARG A 659 25.67 35.38 -25.77
N ARG A 660 24.60 35.62 -25.01
CA ARG A 660 23.93 36.93 -24.99
C ARG A 660 24.83 38.04 -24.44
N THR A 661 25.60 37.73 -23.42
CA THR A 661 26.44 38.68 -22.73
C THR A 661 27.75 38.93 -23.45
N THR A 662 28.39 37.88 -23.98
CA THR A 662 29.73 37.96 -24.55
C THR A 662 29.75 38.03 -26.08
N GLY A 663 28.64 37.86 -26.76
CA GLY A 663 28.58 37.83 -28.22
C GLY A 663 29.12 36.58 -28.89
N HIS A 664 29.64 35.60 -28.13
CA HIS A 664 30.23 34.35 -28.68
C HIS A 664 30.11 33.17 -27.71
N LEU A 665 30.26 31.93 -28.22
CA LEU A 665 30.30 30.71 -27.41
C LEU A 665 31.70 30.11 -27.34
N ALA A 666 32.72 30.97 -27.07
CA ALA A 666 34.13 30.60 -27.01
C ALA A 666 34.79 31.00 -25.66
N PRO A 667 34.27 30.46 -24.53
CA PRO A 667 34.82 30.81 -23.23
C PRO A 667 36.29 30.33 -23.05
N PRO A 668 37.09 31.03 -22.24
CA PRO A 668 38.35 30.51 -21.72
C PRO A 668 38.15 29.18 -21.00
N GLN A 669 39.15 28.30 -21.04
CA GLN A 669 39.02 26.95 -20.47
C GLN A 669 38.66 26.93 -18.96
N ASN A 670 39.11 27.95 -18.22
CA ASN A 670 38.88 28.11 -16.80
C ASN A 670 37.71 29.06 -16.47
N ALA A 671 36.94 29.48 -17.49
CA ALA A 671 35.82 30.37 -17.28
C ALA A 671 34.72 29.73 -16.44
N MET A 672 34.23 30.50 -15.47
CA MET A 672 33.08 30.21 -14.64
C MET A 672 31.95 31.17 -15.03
N TRP A 673 30.70 30.71 -15.01
CA TRP A 673 29.54 31.52 -15.41
C TRP A 673 28.31 31.15 -14.57
N GLY A 674 27.53 32.13 -14.15
CA GLY A 674 26.37 31.99 -13.33
C GLY A 674 26.28 33.05 -12.22
N GLU A 675 25.16 33.10 -11.52
CA GLU A 675 24.93 33.99 -10.40
C GLU A 675 24.76 33.17 -9.12
N ASN A 676 25.22 33.70 -7.99
CA ASN A 676 25.13 33.08 -6.67
C ASN A 676 25.66 31.63 -6.63
N ASP A 677 24.90 30.71 -6.04
CA ASP A 677 25.28 29.30 -5.90
C ASP A 677 25.20 28.47 -7.20
N ALA A 678 24.74 29.07 -8.31
CA ALA A 678 24.59 28.41 -9.62
C ALA A 678 25.77 28.65 -10.57
N ILE A 679 26.98 28.90 -10.05
CA ILE A 679 28.19 29.12 -10.87
C ILE A 679 28.69 27.80 -11.45
N VAL A 680 28.75 27.72 -12.78
CA VAL A 680 29.17 26.52 -13.52
C VAL A 680 30.47 26.72 -14.31
N PRO A 681 31.32 25.69 -14.48
CA PRO A 681 32.57 25.78 -15.23
C PRO A 681 32.34 25.73 -16.76
N ILE A 682 31.84 26.84 -17.33
CA ILE A 682 31.43 26.91 -18.73
C ILE A 682 32.53 26.57 -19.73
N GLY A 683 33.78 26.99 -19.43
CA GLY A 683 34.93 26.65 -20.28
C GLY A 683 35.18 25.16 -20.38
N GLN A 684 35.10 24.44 -19.26
CA GLN A 684 35.19 22.99 -19.22
C GLN A 684 34.02 22.30 -19.90
N HIS A 685 32.79 22.86 -19.80
CA HIS A 685 31.61 22.34 -20.49
C HIS A 685 31.82 22.43 -22.02
N MET A 686 32.22 23.57 -22.55
CA MET A 686 32.50 23.73 -23.98
C MET A 686 33.65 22.82 -24.48
N ALA A 687 34.73 22.69 -23.70
CA ALA A 687 35.80 21.77 -24.04
C ALA A 687 35.33 20.30 -24.10
N ASN A 688 34.39 19.89 -23.22
CA ASN A 688 33.85 18.54 -23.24
C ASN A 688 32.87 18.31 -24.44
N LEU A 689 32.06 19.29 -24.77
CA LEU A 689 31.13 19.22 -25.93
C LEU A 689 31.87 19.07 -27.27
N ARG A 690 33.03 19.68 -27.39
CA ARG A 690 33.88 19.66 -28.59
C ARG A 690 34.83 18.46 -28.69
N ARG A 691 34.82 17.53 -27.72
CA ARG A 691 35.65 16.31 -27.81
C ARG A 691 35.22 15.42 -28.98
N LYS A 692 36.16 14.84 -29.68
CA LYS A 692 35.86 13.91 -30.81
C LYS A 692 35.50 12.52 -30.30
N GLY A 693 34.56 11.88 -30.98
CA GLY A 693 34.12 10.50 -30.73
C GLY A 693 33.13 10.36 -29.59
N THR A 694 32.92 9.13 -29.11
CA THR A 694 31.92 8.75 -28.11
C THR A 694 32.14 9.33 -26.70
N LYS A 695 33.23 10.08 -26.49
CA LYS A 695 33.52 10.80 -25.24
C LYS A 695 33.15 12.28 -25.28
N ASN A 696 32.45 12.72 -26.32
CA ASN A 696 31.92 14.08 -26.38
C ASN A 696 30.79 14.25 -25.37
N GLY A 697 30.53 15.48 -24.95
CA GLY A 697 29.48 15.79 -24.00
C GLY A 697 28.07 15.74 -24.57
N LEU A 698 27.89 15.38 -25.87
CA LEU A 698 26.60 15.35 -26.55
C LEU A 698 25.79 14.07 -26.27
N GLY A 699 26.43 13.00 -25.85
CA GLY A 699 25.79 11.72 -25.55
C GLY A 699 26.34 10.56 -26.38
N LYS A 700 25.93 9.34 -26.05
CA LYS A 700 26.34 8.11 -26.75
C LYS A 700 25.41 7.74 -27.91
N ASP A 701 24.16 8.18 -27.83
CA ASP A 701 23.14 7.97 -28.85
C ASP A 701 23.36 8.94 -30.01
N PRO A 702 23.52 8.46 -31.26
CA PRO A 702 23.82 9.29 -32.43
C PRO A 702 22.74 10.31 -32.75
N ASP A 703 21.45 9.93 -32.64
CA ASP A 703 20.32 10.78 -32.98
C ASP A 703 20.19 11.91 -31.96
N ARG A 704 20.28 11.59 -30.70
CA ARG A 704 20.28 12.57 -29.59
C ARG A 704 21.51 13.48 -29.64
N ALA A 705 22.68 12.96 -30.00
CA ALA A 705 23.88 13.78 -30.17
C ALA A 705 23.75 14.76 -31.36
N ALA A 706 23.12 14.34 -32.45
CA ALA A 706 22.82 15.21 -33.58
C ALA A 706 21.83 16.33 -33.22
N GLU A 707 20.77 16.00 -32.52
CA GLU A 707 19.79 16.98 -32.03
C GLU A 707 20.45 18.03 -31.12
N ARG A 708 21.24 17.59 -30.15
CA ARG A 708 21.97 18.47 -29.24
C ARG A 708 23.03 19.35 -29.96
N ALA A 709 23.66 18.81 -30.98
CA ALA A 709 24.54 19.60 -31.83
C ALA A 709 23.78 20.65 -32.62
N ALA A 710 22.58 20.34 -33.13
CA ALA A 710 21.71 21.31 -33.80
C ALA A 710 21.26 22.43 -32.84
N GLN A 711 20.90 22.11 -31.61
CA GLN A 711 20.55 23.09 -30.57
C GLN A 711 21.72 24.04 -30.25
N LEU A 712 22.94 23.51 -30.17
CA LEU A 712 24.14 24.33 -29.97
C LEU A 712 24.44 25.21 -31.18
N THR A 713 24.27 24.70 -32.40
CA THR A 713 24.42 25.46 -33.66
C THR A 713 23.40 26.61 -33.75
N ALA A 714 22.19 26.41 -33.23
CA ALA A 714 21.18 27.47 -33.13
C ALA A 714 21.57 28.60 -32.14
N ILE A 715 22.39 28.29 -31.10
CA ILE A 715 22.91 29.31 -30.18
C ILE A 715 24.08 30.06 -30.79
N ASP A 716 25.06 29.34 -31.36
CA ASP A 716 26.22 29.89 -32.03
C ASP A 716 26.68 28.92 -33.12
N PRO A 717 26.60 29.28 -34.44
CA PRO A 717 27.04 28.41 -35.51
C PRO A 717 28.52 27.99 -35.42
N ASP A 718 29.35 28.82 -34.77
CA ASP A 718 30.78 28.59 -34.61
C ASP A 718 31.15 27.81 -33.35
N TRP A 719 30.19 27.25 -32.59
CA TRP A 719 30.45 26.52 -31.35
C TRP A 719 31.42 25.33 -31.51
N ASN A 720 31.42 24.70 -32.68
CA ASN A 720 32.29 23.56 -33.01
C ASN A 720 33.23 23.81 -34.17
N CYS A 721 33.77 25.06 -34.26
CA CYS A 721 34.74 25.40 -35.26
C CYS A 721 36.00 24.47 -35.22
N PRO A 722 36.69 24.17 -36.34
CA PRO A 722 37.82 23.23 -36.40
C PRO A 722 39.11 23.77 -35.80
N TRP A 723 39.12 25.00 -35.36
CA TRP A 723 40.25 25.66 -34.69
C TRP A 723 40.01 25.79 -33.18
N PRO A 724 41.06 26.16 -32.38
CA PRO A 724 40.94 26.37 -30.95
C PRO A 724 39.92 27.48 -30.57
N LEU A 725 39.19 27.31 -29.42
CA LEU A 725 38.25 28.28 -28.93
C LEU A 725 38.85 29.64 -28.64
N ASP A 726 40.13 29.67 -28.20
CA ASP A 726 40.86 30.93 -27.99
C ASP A 726 41.04 31.71 -29.30
N TRP A 727 41.30 31.02 -30.40
CA TRP A 727 41.35 31.67 -31.72
C TRP A 727 40.00 32.24 -32.12
N GLN A 728 38.92 31.51 -31.87
CA GLN A 728 37.55 31.94 -32.18
C GLN A 728 37.16 33.15 -31.35
N ARG A 729 37.47 33.15 -30.05
CA ARG A 729 37.22 34.26 -29.13
C ARG A 729 37.94 35.53 -29.62
N HIS A 730 39.22 35.45 -29.90
CA HIS A 730 40.00 36.59 -30.37
C HIS A 730 39.47 37.12 -31.72
N ASN A 731 39.08 36.22 -32.64
CA ASN A 731 38.50 36.65 -33.90
C ASN A 731 37.16 37.39 -33.70
N ARG A 732 36.31 36.88 -32.77
CA ARG A 732 35.07 37.58 -32.46
C ARG A 732 35.25 38.90 -31.78
N ILE A 733 36.16 39.00 -30.82
CA ILE A 733 36.55 40.31 -30.21
C ILE A 733 37.00 41.29 -31.28
N LEU A 734 37.84 40.85 -32.22
CA LEU A 734 38.23 41.73 -33.33
C LEU A 734 37.06 42.15 -34.23
N ALA A 735 36.12 41.23 -34.52
CA ALA A 735 34.97 41.54 -35.30
C ALA A 735 34.03 42.56 -34.63
N ASP A 736 33.91 42.46 -33.28
CA ASP A 736 33.10 43.40 -32.49
C ASP A 736 33.78 44.79 -32.32
N LEU A 737 35.08 44.88 -32.61
CA LEU A 737 35.84 46.13 -32.58
C LEU A 737 35.88 46.86 -33.94
N VAL A 738 35.32 46.29 -34.99
CA VAL A 738 35.18 46.94 -36.30
C VAL A 738 34.21 48.08 -36.17
N ASP A 739 34.58 49.25 -36.62
CA ASP A 739 33.76 50.48 -36.58
C ASP A 739 32.59 50.44 -37.57
N ALA A 740 31.77 51.51 -37.51
CA ALA A 740 30.61 51.62 -38.39
C ALA A 740 30.95 51.70 -39.90
N ASP A 741 32.19 52.07 -40.21
CA ASP A 741 32.70 52.17 -41.56
C ASP A 741 33.36 50.82 -42.07
N GLY A 742 33.32 49.79 -41.23
CA GLY A 742 33.87 48.48 -41.57
C GLY A 742 35.39 48.37 -41.40
N VAL A 743 36.02 49.32 -40.65
CA VAL A 743 37.44 49.39 -40.44
C VAL A 743 37.82 48.88 -39.05
N LEU A 744 38.75 47.95 -38.94
CA LEU A 744 39.36 47.56 -37.67
C LEU A 744 40.33 48.60 -37.17
N PRO A 745 40.14 49.14 -35.96
CA PRO A 745 41.07 50.11 -35.40
C PRO A 745 42.44 49.53 -35.15
N HIS A 746 43.52 50.39 -35.11
CA HIS A 746 44.87 49.90 -34.81
C HIS A 746 44.96 49.42 -33.36
N ILE A 747 45.16 48.11 -33.16
CA ILE A 747 45.30 47.48 -31.85
C ILE A 747 46.76 47.17 -31.59
N ALA A 748 47.36 47.91 -30.64
CA ALA A 748 48.75 47.71 -30.30
C ALA A 748 48.99 46.49 -29.42
N PRO A 749 50.11 45.75 -29.45
CA PRO A 749 50.48 44.74 -28.47
C PRO A 749 50.42 45.28 -27.04
N GLY A 750 49.76 44.50 -26.13
CA GLY A 750 49.51 44.91 -24.75
C GLY A 750 48.08 45.46 -24.52
N VAL A 751 47.29 45.61 -25.54
CA VAL A 751 45.86 45.94 -25.42
C VAL A 751 45.10 44.65 -25.07
N VAL A 752 44.52 44.65 -23.86
CA VAL A 752 43.80 43.50 -23.29
C VAL A 752 42.29 43.72 -23.35
N PHE A 753 41.56 42.72 -23.90
CA PHE A 753 40.09 42.65 -23.88
C PHE A 753 39.72 41.32 -23.19
N ASP A 754 38.86 41.36 -22.21
CA ASP A 754 38.37 40.22 -21.42
C ASP A 754 39.51 39.31 -20.88
N GLY A 755 40.65 39.93 -20.54
CA GLY A 755 41.83 39.22 -20.02
C GLY A 755 42.79 38.68 -21.08
N ASP A 756 42.48 38.82 -22.36
CA ASP A 756 43.32 38.38 -23.49
C ASP A 756 44.05 39.55 -24.16
N ASP A 757 45.37 39.42 -24.38
CA ASP A 757 46.15 40.39 -25.14
C ASP A 757 45.88 40.20 -26.64
N VAL A 758 44.81 40.84 -27.10
CA VAL A 758 44.33 40.74 -28.48
C VAL A 758 45.32 41.41 -29.46
N GLY A 759 46.02 42.44 -29.03
CA GLY A 759 47.01 43.12 -29.85
C GLY A 759 48.24 42.22 -30.15
N ARG A 760 48.75 41.53 -29.17
CA ARG A 760 49.85 40.54 -29.35
C ARG A 760 49.40 39.37 -30.19
N TRP A 761 48.20 38.87 -29.94
CA TRP A 761 47.64 37.78 -30.74
C TRP A 761 47.51 38.20 -32.23
N LEU A 762 47.00 39.38 -32.48
CA LEU A 762 46.85 39.94 -33.83
C LEU A 762 48.19 40.07 -34.55
N GLN A 763 49.22 40.59 -33.89
CA GLN A 763 50.55 40.67 -34.42
C GLN A 763 51.12 39.29 -34.78
N GLN A 764 50.79 38.27 -33.94
CA GLN A 764 51.19 36.90 -34.19
C GLN A 764 50.50 36.29 -35.41
N GLN A 765 49.19 36.61 -35.62
CA GLN A 765 48.44 36.09 -36.76
C GLN A 765 48.93 36.67 -38.09
N LYS A 766 49.39 37.97 -38.10
CA LYS A 766 49.94 38.61 -39.27
C LYS A 766 51.32 38.09 -39.73
N GLN A 767 52.02 37.34 -38.84
CA GLN A 767 53.30 36.74 -39.22
C GLN A 767 53.16 35.75 -40.39
N PRO A 768 53.94 35.84 -41.45
CA PRO A 768 53.83 34.95 -42.62
C PRO A 768 53.84 33.45 -42.28
N ALA A 769 54.71 33.06 -41.37
CA ALA A 769 54.86 31.69 -40.92
C ALA A 769 53.61 31.18 -40.14
N THR A 770 52.86 32.04 -39.42
CA THR A 770 51.60 31.73 -38.74
C THR A 770 50.48 31.74 -39.73
N TRP A 771 50.40 32.73 -40.62
CA TRP A 771 49.34 32.86 -41.64
C TRP A 771 49.23 31.63 -42.57
N THR A 772 50.35 31.12 -43.03
CA THR A 772 50.39 29.91 -43.90
C THR A 772 49.97 28.63 -43.20
N ARG A 773 49.93 28.62 -41.84
CA ARG A 773 49.44 27.48 -41.05
C ARG A 773 47.99 27.58 -40.70
N LEU A 774 47.36 28.74 -40.90
CA LEU A 774 45.91 28.90 -40.65
C LEU A 774 45.12 28.10 -41.68
N LEU A 775 43.96 27.62 -41.27
CA LEU A 775 42.98 27.02 -42.19
C LEU A 775 42.47 28.10 -43.16
N PRO A 776 42.05 27.71 -44.39
CA PRO A 776 41.54 28.67 -45.38
C PRO A 776 40.44 29.57 -44.78
N GLU A 777 39.50 28.98 -44.05
CA GLU A 777 38.40 29.73 -43.41
C GLU A 777 38.89 30.71 -42.32
N GLN A 778 39.98 30.42 -41.64
CA GLN A 778 40.59 31.36 -40.70
C GLN A 778 41.21 32.56 -41.41
N GLN A 779 41.93 32.29 -42.57
CA GLN A 779 42.48 33.33 -43.38
C GLN A 779 41.38 34.21 -43.97
N GLU A 780 40.26 33.62 -44.46
CA GLU A 780 39.13 34.35 -44.99
C GLU A 780 38.53 35.28 -43.94
N ARG A 781 38.32 34.78 -42.69
CA ARG A 781 37.77 35.57 -41.60
C ARG A 781 38.67 36.76 -41.20
N LEU A 782 39.98 36.53 -41.15
CA LEU A 782 40.92 37.60 -40.87
C LEU A 782 41.00 38.62 -42.06
N THR A 783 40.93 38.11 -43.29
CA THR A 783 40.89 38.96 -44.49
C THR A 783 39.65 39.83 -44.56
N ALA A 784 38.45 39.25 -44.14
CA ALA A 784 37.22 40.00 -44.05
C ALA A 784 37.27 41.17 -43.01
N LEU A 785 38.14 41.04 -42.01
CA LEU A 785 38.48 42.14 -41.06
C LEU A 785 39.52 43.11 -41.57
N GLY A 786 39.90 43.06 -42.85
CA GLY A 786 40.93 43.89 -43.43
C GLY A 786 42.34 43.51 -43.07
N LEU A 787 42.60 42.33 -42.53
CA LEU A 787 43.92 41.91 -42.09
C LEU A 787 44.59 41.11 -43.19
N GLN A 788 45.89 41.45 -43.46
CA GLN A 788 46.76 40.74 -44.39
C GLN A 788 48.07 40.34 -43.69
N PRO A 789 48.72 39.25 -44.19
CA PRO A 789 50.01 38.89 -43.63
C PRO A 789 51.06 39.99 -43.91
N ASP A 790 51.94 40.18 -42.92
CA ASP A 790 53.06 41.11 -43.08
C ASP A 790 53.92 40.63 -44.27
N GLN A 791 54.49 41.57 -45.04
CA GLN A 791 55.42 41.18 -46.10
C GLN A 791 56.66 40.46 -45.54
N ALA A 792 56.95 39.29 -46.09
CA ALA A 792 58.06 38.49 -45.63
C ALA A 792 59.41 39.30 -45.86
N PRO A 793 60.22 39.44 -44.81
CA PRO A 793 61.56 40.05 -45.05
C PRO A 793 62.40 39.17 -46.01
N PRO A 794 63.32 39.77 -46.84
CA PRO A 794 64.06 38.98 -47.78
C PRO A 794 64.94 37.97 -47.04
N PRO A 795 65.23 36.80 -47.64
CA PRO A 795 65.95 35.71 -47.01
C PRO A 795 67.37 36.06 -46.60
N ALA A 796 67.70 36.00 -45.33
CA ALA A 796 69.04 36.09 -44.82
C ALA A 796 69.84 34.81 -45.12
N PRO A 797 71.14 34.89 -45.37
CA PRO A 797 71.99 33.76 -45.81
C PRO A 797 72.06 32.68 -44.66
N ALA A 798 72.01 31.44 -45.04
CA ALA A 798 72.08 30.26 -44.18
C ALA A 798 73.42 30.22 -43.39
N THR A 799 73.26 30.26 -42.05
CA THR A 799 74.35 29.91 -41.13
C THR A 799 74.02 28.56 -40.47
N SER A 800 75.06 27.76 -40.36
CA SER A 800 75.22 26.37 -39.98
C SER A 800 74.41 25.94 -38.74
N ARG A 801 73.81 24.71 -38.84
CA ARG A 801 73.17 23.96 -37.80
C ARG A 801 74.04 23.82 -36.55
N GLY A 802 73.69 24.48 -35.47
CA GLY A 802 74.08 24.14 -34.11
C GLY A 802 73.26 22.98 -33.57
N THR A 803 73.90 21.98 -33.00
CA THR A 803 73.34 20.81 -32.34
C THR A 803 72.39 21.27 -31.25
N LYS A 804 71.10 20.82 -31.39
CA LYS A 804 70.08 21.03 -30.36
C LYS A 804 70.41 20.18 -29.17
N GLY A 805 70.54 20.75 -27.98
CA GLY A 805 70.62 20.07 -26.71
C GLY A 805 69.37 19.25 -26.44
N PRO A 806 69.36 18.32 -25.48
CA PRO A 806 68.27 17.38 -25.22
C PRO A 806 66.96 18.12 -24.98
N SER A 807 65.86 17.59 -25.56
CA SER A 807 64.56 18.20 -25.44
C SER A 807 64.03 18.12 -23.99
N LYS A 808 63.18 19.06 -23.54
CA LYS A 808 62.55 19.04 -22.21
C LYS A 808 61.92 17.69 -21.85
N ALA A 809 61.38 16.93 -22.80
CA ALA A 809 60.84 15.60 -22.62
C ALA A 809 61.91 14.54 -22.32
N GLN A 810 63.09 14.64 -23.00
CA GLN A 810 64.27 13.79 -22.74
C GLN A 810 64.86 14.07 -21.34
N GLN A 811 64.99 15.33 -20.97
CA GLN A 811 65.46 15.72 -19.62
C GLN A 811 64.55 15.22 -18.51
N ALA A 812 63.19 15.33 -18.70
CA ALA A 812 62.20 14.82 -17.74
C ALA A 812 62.27 13.28 -17.61
N PHE A 813 62.54 12.57 -18.71
CA PHE A 813 62.70 11.11 -18.70
C PHE A 813 63.97 10.72 -17.96
N GLN A 814 65.07 11.39 -18.20
CA GLN A 814 66.35 11.15 -17.54
C GLN A 814 66.31 11.42 -16.02
N ARG A 815 65.61 12.49 -15.59
CA ARG A 815 65.39 12.74 -14.16
C ARG A 815 64.55 11.61 -13.48
N GLY A 816 63.52 11.10 -14.17
CA GLY A 816 62.75 9.97 -13.67
C GLY A 816 63.53 8.67 -13.59
N LEU A 817 64.44 8.46 -14.58
CA LEU A 817 65.35 7.30 -14.60
C LEU A 817 66.37 7.36 -13.47
N ALA A 818 67.03 8.53 -13.25
CA ALA A 818 67.95 8.75 -12.12
C ALA A 818 67.28 8.51 -10.75
N ALA A 819 66.04 8.98 -10.59
CA ALA A 819 65.26 8.73 -9.37
C ALA A 819 64.92 7.23 -9.18
N LEU A 820 64.64 6.51 -10.27
CA LEU A 820 64.40 5.06 -10.22
C LEU A 820 65.68 4.30 -9.88
N THR A 821 66.82 4.69 -10.44
CA THR A 821 68.16 4.11 -10.12
C THR A 821 68.47 4.26 -8.63
N GLN A 822 68.31 5.44 -8.07
CA GLN A 822 68.54 5.71 -6.65
C GLN A 822 67.55 4.87 -5.76
N TRP A 823 66.34 4.71 -6.16
CA TRP A 823 65.37 3.84 -5.47
C TRP A 823 65.83 2.37 -5.50
N VAL A 824 66.21 1.84 -6.65
CA VAL A 824 66.65 0.45 -6.84
C VAL A 824 67.96 0.16 -6.08
N GLU A 825 68.89 1.09 -6.05
CA GLU A 825 70.13 0.96 -5.24
C GLU A 825 69.85 0.87 -3.73
N ARG A 826 68.78 1.57 -3.25
CA ARG A 826 68.49 1.60 -1.83
C ARG A 826 67.57 0.42 -1.42
N GLU A 827 66.54 0.09 -2.22
CA GLU A 827 65.47 -0.84 -1.87
C GLU A 827 65.53 -2.18 -2.60
N GLY A 828 66.37 -2.30 -3.63
CA GLY A 828 66.49 -3.46 -4.49
C GLY A 828 65.48 -3.53 -5.62
N THR A 829 65.79 -4.33 -6.67
CA THR A 829 64.98 -4.46 -7.88
C THR A 829 63.63 -5.13 -7.68
N HIS A 830 63.45 -5.92 -6.61
CA HIS A 830 62.19 -6.70 -6.37
C HIS A 830 61.14 -5.94 -5.58
N ARG A 831 61.44 -4.75 -5.06
CA ARG A 831 60.48 -3.97 -4.26
C ARG A 831 59.69 -3.00 -5.15
N PRO A 832 58.38 -3.12 -5.25
CA PRO A 832 57.57 -2.23 -6.10
C PRO A 832 57.58 -0.80 -5.53
N VAL A 833 57.75 0.21 -6.38
CA VAL A 833 57.68 1.63 -5.99
C VAL A 833 56.20 1.99 -5.67
N PRO A 834 55.86 2.44 -4.44
CA PRO A 834 54.51 2.90 -4.12
C PRO A 834 54.08 4.10 -4.98
N ARG A 835 52.82 4.17 -5.39
CA ARG A 835 52.33 5.24 -6.28
C ARG A 835 52.47 6.65 -5.71
N SER A 836 52.46 6.79 -4.38
CA SER A 836 52.64 8.07 -3.67
C SER A 836 54.08 8.44 -3.44
N HIS A 837 55.05 7.55 -3.79
CA HIS A 837 56.46 7.75 -3.47
C HIS A 837 57.04 8.91 -4.27
N ARG A 838 57.86 9.74 -3.58
CA ARG A 838 58.62 10.86 -4.12
C ARG A 838 60.09 10.62 -3.79
N GLU A 839 60.96 10.81 -4.76
CA GLU A 839 62.41 10.67 -4.64
C GLU A 839 63.08 12.02 -4.86
N GLU A 840 64.03 12.38 -4.03
CA GLU A 840 64.85 13.59 -4.20
C GLU A 840 66.18 13.22 -4.86
N ILE A 841 66.42 13.82 -5.99
CA ILE A 841 67.66 13.58 -6.74
C ILE A 841 68.46 14.86 -6.92
N THR A 842 69.79 14.74 -6.92
CA THR A 842 70.73 15.83 -7.27
C THR A 842 70.98 15.73 -8.75
N VAL A 843 70.73 16.80 -9.47
CA VAL A 843 71.00 16.88 -10.92
C VAL A 843 72.17 17.82 -11.18
N ASP A 844 73.20 17.36 -11.92
CA ASP A 844 74.39 18.19 -12.27
C ASP A 844 73.90 19.46 -12.97
N GLY A 845 74.21 20.59 -12.37
CA GLY A 845 73.93 21.94 -12.85
C GLY A 845 72.67 22.60 -12.21
N GLU A 846 71.93 21.93 -11.24
CA GLU A 846 70.98 22.58 -10.42
C GLU A 846 71.43 22.71 -8.95
N ALA A 847 71.20 23.91 -8.36
CA ALA A 847 71.75 24.24 -7.04
C ALA A 847 70.93 23.62 -5.89
N GLU A 848 69.72 23.13 -6.15
CA GLU A 848 68.80 22.49 -5.18
C GLU A 848 68.40 21.11 -5.63
N PRO A 849 68.10 20.13 -4.71
CA PRO A 849 67.68 18.82 -5.08
C PRO A 849 66.25 18.86 -5.67
N VAL A 850 66.04 18.08 -6.73
CA VAL A 850 64.77 18.03 -7.45
C VAL A 850 63.96 16.87 -6.94
N THR A 851 62.74 17.14 -6.48
CA THR A 851 61.79 16.11 -6.05
C THR A 851 61.06 15.51 -7.25
N VAL A 852 61.25 14.21 -7.51
CA VAL A 852 60.58 13.45 -8.56
C VAL A 852 59.46 12.59 -7.97
N LYS A 853 58.25 12.74 -8.45
CA LYS A 853 57.12 11.88 -8.07
C LYS A 853 57.27 10.51 -8.75
N LEU A 854 58.17 9.68 -8.25
CA LEU A 854 58.63 8.46 -8.89
C LEU A 854 57.52 7.46 -9.17
N GLY A 855 56.61 7.18 -8.21
CA GLY A 855 55.50 6.24 -8.42
C GLY A 855 54.51 6.68 -9.50
N VAL A 856 54.30 8.01 -9.62
CA VAL A 856 53.44 8.58 -10.69
C VAL A 856 54.18 8.51 -12.02
N TRP A 857 55.47 8.79 -12.02
CA TRP A 857 56.30 8.76 -13.24
C TRP A 857 56.35 7.34 -13.84
N ILE A 858 56.56 6.30 -13.04
CA ILE A 858 56.52 4.88 -13.46
C ILE A 858 55.15 4.53 -14.05
N THR A 859 54.05 4.90 -13.38
CA THR A 859 52.68 4.65 -13.83
C THR A 859 52.41 5.32 -15.18
N ASN A 860 52.85 6.56 -15.34
CA ASN A 860 52.66 7.30 -16.60
C ASN A 860 53.48 6.70 -17.75
N ASN A 861 54.70 6.24 -17.50
CA ASN A 861 55.49 5.56 -18.53
C ASN A 861 54.94 4.19 -18.89
N LYS A 862 54.40 3.42 -17.91
CA LYS A 862 53.69 2.19 -18.18
C LYS A 862 52.52 2.42 -19.13
N THR A 863 51.72 3.45 -18.87
CA THR A 863 50.56 3.81 -19.71
C THR A 863 50.95 4.26 -21.11
N ARG A 864 52.16 4.85 -21.22
CA ARG A 864 52.72 5.37 -22.49
C ARG A 864 53.76 4.44 -23.12
N ARG A 865 53.86 3.18 -22.71
CA ARG A 865 54.87 2.20 -23.17
C ARG A 865 55.04 2.19 -24.68
N ARG A 866 54.00 2.25 -25.47
CA ARG A 866 54.01 2.25 -26.92
C ARG A 866 54.65 3.49 -27.57
N LYS A 867 54.92 4.55 -26.77
CA LYS A 867 55.50 5.81 -27.21
C LYS A 867 56.96 5.98 -26.73
N LEU A 868 57.45 5.04 -25.95
CA LEU A 868 58.83 5.02 -25.49
C LEU A 868 59.74 4.47 -26.61
N THR A 869 60.94 5.00 -26.68
CA THR A 869 61.98 4.48 -27.62
C THR A 869 62.54 3.15 -27.07
N GLN A 870 63.16 2.37 -27.96
CA GLN A 870 63.74 1.09 -27.53
C GLN A 870 64.80 1.30 -26.47
N GLU A 871 65.67 2.32 -26.60
CA GLU A 871 66.66 2.69 -25.59
C GLU A 871 66.03 3.04 -24.23
N GLN A 872 64.87 3.68 -24.22
CA GLN A 872 64.14 4.01 -22.98
C GLN A 872 63.53 2.76 -22.34
N LEU A 873 63.07 1.84 -23.11
CA LEU A 873 62.52 0.54 -22.61
C LEU A 873 63.68 -0.32 -22.07
N ASP A 874 64.82 -0.35 -22.74
CA ASP A 874 65.97 -1.12 -22.31
C ASP A 874 66.50 -0.60 -20.98
N ALA A 875 66.64 0.73 -20.81
CA ALA A 875 67.06 1.37 -19.55
C ALA A 875 66.06 1.07 -18.38
N LEU A 876 64.78 1.00 -18.61
CA LEU A 876 63.78 0.63 -17.60
C LEU A 876 63.86 -0.88 -17.27
N ARG A 877 64.20 -1.72 -18.23
CA ARG A 877 64.34 -3.18 -18.07
C ARG A 877 65.59 -3.49 -17.21
N GLU A 878 66.68 -2.79 -17.44
CA GLU A 878 67.88 -2.94 -16.63
C GLU A 878 67.67 -2.59 -15.16
N LEU A 879 66.73 -1.70 -14.85
CA LEU A 879 66.33 -1.33 -13.49
C LEU A 879 65.22 -2.22 -12.92
N GLY A 880 64.92 -3.35 -13.56
CA GLY A 880 63.98 -4.35 -13.04
C GLY A 880 62.50 -4.02 -13.23
N ILE A 881 62.14 -3.18 -14.19
CA ILE A 881 60.72 -2.84 -14.48
C ILE A 881 60.12 -3.90 -15.39
N ASP A 882 59.31 -4.82 -14.83
CA ASP A 882 58.73 -5.99 -15.53
C ASP A 882 57.92 -5.64 -16.78
N TRP A 883 57.13 -4.55 -16.76
CA TRP A 883 56.32 -4.15 -17.89
C TRP A 883 57.11 -3.55 -19.04
N ALA A 884 58.39 -3.32 -18.87
CA ALA A 884 59.29 -2.84 -19.93
C ALA A 884 59.86 -3.99 -20.77
N GLN A 885 59.61 -5.26 -20.40
CA GLN A 885 59.96 -6.46 -21.14
C GLN A 885 59.29 -6.55 -22.51
#